data_a55cfc3370f07e86813d01ef1bc02b2d
#
_entry.id   a55cfc3370f07e86813d01ef1bc02b2d
#
_cell.length_a   1.000
_cell.length_b   1.000
_cell.length_c   1.000
_cell.angle_alpha   90.00
_cell.angle_beta   90.00
_cell.angle_gamma   90.00
#
_symmetry.space_group_name_H-M   'P 1'
#
loop_
_entity.id
_entity.type
_entity.pdbx_description
1 polymer ?
#
loop_
_entity_poly.entity_id
_entity_poly.type
_entity_poly.pdbx_seq_one_letter_code
_entity_poly.pdbx_strand_id
1 'polypeptide(L)'
;MFIGPVFTREVTIAPRRDRTFVARAVYGGLLLLLISTAWLVMAGTQLITDTGDFSRFGMNLFRLITPFQLVLMLFFSAVLSAGAVAQEKDRKTLLLLLLTRLSNSELVLGKLLASILEVLLFLAISVPIFLMMALLGGISYPQIIKGLLVTLFGMLACGSVGSCVALWREKTFQAVSATVLILVLWLGFWQVTGYGVFGSRWFGYSTRAIAEAMSPWLGIFAAMKPVVVSSGASLFAQIYPSIAALSVITLLVNLLAIAFVRVWNPSREVRIGAAPEEDTWRKEAVEARLAREAQQRRSAATGIAAVSNPYEDLTHNLFAQEAEHPDKVSSDDQELIDPETGKMLMDPKISAAPGKVRPVWDNPIIWREIRTKAYGRRALIIRGVYFLLFVMSALALHGLFAVNASPTISQIAGPLLPMLVLSMILVNAQAVTSLTSERDGGTFTLLLVSDISPKEFVWGKLGGTFYNMKEIIILPLLLCGYVWYLGAISALNALFLFVGLAILYFFVAVVGVHIGMQYTNTRSAVATSLGVVFFLFIGIATCIWIMLAFSGSFESQLQPFLAFMIGGGVGLYIALGLRNPSSAIALASFIAPPATFYAITSFLLGQFHWVFFSIAGAYAFATIAMLIPAIDEFDVATGRTTAD
;
A
#
# COMPACT_ATOMS: atom_id res chain seq x y z
N MET A 1 5.07 -32.52 -8.01
CA MET A 1 5.08 -31.28 -8.83
C MET A 1 5.31 -30.13 -7.87
N PHE A 2 6.34 -29.31 -8.03
CA PHE A 2 6.65 -28.18 -7.12
C PHE A 2 5.70 -26.98 -7.32
N ILE A 3 4.99 -26.93 -8.43
CA ILE A 3 4.13 -25.84 -8.85
C ILE A 3 2.72 -26.42 -9.05
N GLY A 4 1.86 -26.20 -8.09
CA GLY A 4 0.54 -26.85 -8.00
C GLY A 4 -0.53 -26.27 -8.94
N PRO A 5 -1.77 -26.78 -8.86
CA PRO A 5 -2.89 -26.42 -9.73
C PRO A 5 -3.27 -24.94 -9.66
N VAL A 6 -2.93 -24.25 -8.54
CA VAL A 6 -3.17 -22.81 -8.36
C VAL A 6 -2.41 -21.99 -9.41
N PHE A 7 -1.14 -22.28 -9.63
CA PHE A 7 -0.32 -21.58 -10.61
C PHE A 7 -0.77 -21.90 -12.05
N THR A 8 -1.03 -23.19 -12.35
CA THR A 8 -1.46 -23.61 -13.71
C THR A 8 -2.75 -22.88 -14.12
N ARG A 9 -3.70 -22.73 -13.19
CA ARG A 9 -4.93 -21.97 -13.42
C ARG A 9 -4.63 -20.49 -13.73
N GLU A 10 -3.78 -19.84 -12.94
CA GLU A 10 -3.48 -18.41 -13.14
C GLU A 10 -2.69 -18.17 -14.44
N VAL A 11 -1.76 -19.03 -14.81
CA VAL A 11 -1.02 -18.92 -16.09
C VAL A 11 -1.96 -18.96 -17.30
N THR A 12 -3.03 -19.74 -17.22
CA THR A 12 -4.00 -19.83 -18.33
C THR A 12 -5.00 -18.69 -18.36
N ILE A 13 -5.35 -18.12 -17.19
CA ILE A 13 -6.40 -17.09 -17.08
C ILE A 13 -5.80 -15.67 -17.13
N ALA A 14 -4.67 -15.40 -16.46
CA ALA A 14 -4.13 -14.05 -16.33
C ALA A 14 -3.81 -13.37 -17.67
N PRO A 15 -3.19 -14.04 -18.67
CA PRO A 15 -2.88 -13.41 -19.94
C PRO A 15 -4.11 -13.03 -20.79
N ARG A 16 -5.25 -13.68 -20.55
CA ARG A 16 -6.50 -13.51 -21.31
C ARG A 16 -7.43 -12.43 -20.74
N ARG A 17 -7.08 -11.83 -19.59
CA ARG A 17 -7.89 -10.74 -19.02
C ARG A 17 -7.63 -9.45 -19.79
N ASP A 18 -8.68 -8.81 -20.30
CA ASP A 18 -8.59 -7.54 -21.05
C ASP A 18 -7.82 -6.47 -20.27
N ARG A 19 -8.02 -6.42 -18.96
CA ARG A 19 -7.32 -5.47 -18.07
C ARG A 19 -5.81 -5.64 -18.08
N THR A 20 -5.30 -6.88 -18.13
CA THR A 20 -3.87 -7.14 -18.18
C THR A 20 -3.29 -6.80 -19.54
N PHE A 21 -4.08 -6.92 -20.60
CA PHE A 21 -3.69 -6.47 -21.93
C PHE A 21 -3.58 -4.94 -21.98
N VAL A 22 -4.59 -4.22 -21.50
CA VAL A 22 -4.57 -2.74 -21.44
C VAL A 22 -3.41 -2.26 -20.58
N ALA A 23 -3.19 -2.84 -19.40
CA ALA A 23 -2.08 -2.46 -18.53
C ALA A 23 -0.71 -2.65 -19.20
N ARG A 24 -0.53 -3.72 -19.97
CA ARG A 24 0.68 -3.98 -20.76
C ARG A 24 0.87 -2.96 -21.87
N ALA A 25 -0.20 -2.63 -22.61
CA ALA A 25 -0.16 -1.63 -23.66
C ALA A 25 0.17 -0.23 -23.10
N VAL A 26 -0.45 0.12 -21.98
CA VAL A 26 -0.16 1.38 -21.27
C VAL A 26 1.29 1.44 -20.80
N TYR A 27 1.81 0.36 -20.22
CA TYR A 27 3.21 0.31 -19.76
C TYR A 27 4.20 0.47 -20.91
N GLY A 28 4.02 -0.30 -22.00
CA GLY A 28 4.86 -0.19 -23.20
C GLY A 28 4.76 1.20 -23.84
N GLY A 29 3.54 1.73 -23.94
CA GLY A 29 3.28 3.08 -24.43
C GLY A 29 3.95 4.16 -23.58
N LEU A 30 3.94 4.01 -22.25
CA LEU A 30 4.59 4.94 -21.32
C LEU A 30 6.12 4.94 -21.48
N LEU A 31 6.74 3.78 -21.67
CA LEU A 31 8.18 3.68 -21.96
C LEU A 31 8.53 4.34 -23.30
N LEU A 32 7.74 4.09 -24.35
CA LEU A 32 7.94 4.71 -25.65
C LEU A 32 7.74 6.23 -25.60
N LEU A 33 6.73 6.69 -24.86
CA LEU A 33 6.47 8.12 -24.64
C LEU A 33 7.64 8.78 -23.92
N LEU A 34 8.22 8.12 -22.90
CA LEU A 34 9.39 8.60 -22.17
C LEU A 34 10.61 8.73 -23.10
N ILE A 35 10.84 7.73 -23.97
CA ILE A 35 11.91 7.76 -24.98
C ILE A 35 11.67 8.92 -25.95
N SER A 36 10.46 9.08 -26.46
CA SER A 36 10.10 10.15 -27.39
C SER A 36 10.28 11.53 -26.77
N THR A 37 9.88 11.68 -25.49
CA THR A 37 10.08 12.94 -24.75
C THR A 37 11.56 13.26 -24.60
N ALA A 38 12.38 12.29 -24.18
CA ALA A 38 13.82 12.47 -24.05
C ALA A 38 14.48 12.80 -25.39
N TRP A 39 14.02 12.17 -26.48
CA TRP A 39 14.48 12.48 -27.84
C TRP A 39 14.14 13.90 -28.25
N LEU A 40 12.91 14.35 -28.05
CA LEU A 40 12.47 15.69 -28.38
C LEU A 40 13.22 16.77 -27.58
N VAL A 41 13.50 16.51 -26.29
CA VAL A 41 14.30 17.40 -25.44
C VAL A 41 15.71 17.52 -26.02
N MET A 42 16.36 16.41 -26.38
CA MET A 42 17.71 16.42 -26.96
C MET A 42 17.72 17.12 -28.31
N ALA A 43 16.80 16.79 -29.21
CA ALA A 43 16.71 17.38 -30.55
C ALA A 43 16.41 18.90 -30.50
N GLY A 44 15.71 19.36 -29.48
CA GLY A 44 15.43 20.79 -29.27
C GLY A 44 16.56 21.59 -28.62
N THR A 45 17.51 20.91 -27.96
CA THR A 45 18.59 21.58 -27.19
C THR A 45 19.98 21.40 -27.75
N GLN A 46 20.20 20.39 -28.60
CA GLN A 46 21.52 20.05 -29.15
C GLN A 46 21.43 19.86 -30.68
N LEU A 47 22.43 20.33 -31.40
CA LEU A 47 22.62 19.99 -32.80
C LEU A 47 23.19 18.58 -32.86
N ILE A 48 22.40 17.63 -33.37
CA ILE A 48 22.80 16.25 -33.56
C ILE A 48 23.50 16.13 -34.90
N THR A 49 24.84 16.08 -34.88
CA THR A 49 25.64 16.02 -36.10
C THR A 49 26.38 14.73 -36.26
N ASP A 50 26.75 14.07 -35.14
CA ASP A 50 27.62 12.92 -35.13
C ASP A 50 26.98 11.65 -34.57
N THR A 51 27.50 10.47 -35.02
CA THR A 51 27.13 9.17 -34.45
C THR A 51 27.46 9.05 -32.96
N GLY A 52 28.40 9.86 -32.44
CA GLY A 52 28.73 9.98 -31.03
C GLY A 52 27.59 10.58 -30.20
N ASP A 53 26.80 11.47 -30.75
CA ASP A 53 25.66 12.08 -30.07
C ASP A 53 24.53 11.07 -29.85
N PHE A 54 24.28 10.20 -30.84
CA PHE A 54 23.32 9.08 -30.69
C PHE A 54 23.76 8.10 -29.59
N SER A 55 25.06 7.78 -29.52
CA SER A 55 25.60 6.89 -28.50
C SER A 55 25.49 7.47 -27.09
N ARG A 56 25.73 8.79 -26.94
CA ARG A 56 25.52 9.51 -25.66
C ARG A 56 24.06 9.53 -25.27
N PHE A 57 23.17 9.77 -26.22
CA PHE A 57 21.74 9.73 -26.00
C PHE A 57 21.29 8.33 -25.52
N GLY A 58 21.67 7.28 -26.25
CA GLY A 58 21.37 5.90 -25.87
C GLY A 58 21.82 5.58 -24.43
N MET A 59 23.05 5.96 -24.08
CA MET A 59 23.60 5.75 -22.74
C MET A 59 22.82 6.53 -21.66
N ASN A 60 22.49 7.81 -21.91
CA ASN A 60 21.73 8.63 -20.96
C ASN A 60 20.32 8.08 -20.77
N LEU A 61 19.67 7.65 -21.85
CA LEU A 61 18.35 7.03 -21.83
C LEU A 61 18.37 5.70 -21.05
N PHE A 62 19.38 4.87 -21.25
CA PHE A 62 19.56 3.62 -20.50
C PHE A 62 19.75 3.87 -19.01
N ARG A 63 20.56 4.87 -18.64
CA ARG A 63 20.76 5.29 -17.24
C ARG A 63 19.49 5.82 -16.58
N LEU A 64 18.58 6.38 -17.36
CA LEU A 64 17.28 6.85 -16.88
C LEU A 64 16.29 5.69 -16.72
N ILE A 65 16.07 4.90 -17.79
CA ILE A 65 15.01 3.90 -17.84
C ILE A 65 15.32 2.69 -16.96
N THR A 66 16.57 2.25 -16.86
CA THR A 66 16.90 1.04 -16.12
C THR A 66 16.62 1.12 -14.61
N PRO A 67 17.02 2.17 -13.87
CA PRO A 67 16.64 2.34 -12.47
C PRO A 67 15.14 2.58 -12.30
N PHE A 68 14.51 3.35 -13.19
CA PHE A 68 13.07 3.58 -13.19
C PHE A 68 12.30 2.26 -13.27
N GLN A 69 12.65 1.41 -14.24
CA GLN A 69 12.05 0.10 -14.39
C GLN A 69 12.28 -0.80 -13.17
N LEU A 70 13.51 -0.81 -12.63
CA LEU A 70 13.79 -1.59 -11.41
C LEU A 70 12.83 -1.21 -10.29
N VAL A 71 12.74 0.08 -9.95
CA VAL A 71 11.90 0.57 -8.84
C VAL A 71 10.44 0.20 -9.05
N LEU A 72 9.93 0.35 -10.28
CA LEU A 72 8.58 -0.01 -10.66
C LEU A 72 8.33 -1.51 -10.48
N MET A 73 9.24 -2.37 -10.95
CA MET A 73 9.12 -3.82 -10.84
C MET A 73 9.19 -4.30 -9.38
N LEU A 74 10.12 -3.74 -8.57
CA LEU A 74 10.23 -4.06 -7.15
C LEU A 74 8.96 -3.68 -6.39
N PHE A 75 8.44 -2.47 -6.62
CA PHE A 75 7.26 -1.96 -5.95
C PHE A 75 6.01 -2.79 -6.28
N PHE A 76 5.71 -2.98 -7.57
CA PHE A 76 4.53 -3.75 -7.96
C PHE A 76 4.63 -5.23 -7.60
N SER A 77 5.81 -5.84 -7.70
CA SER A 77 6.00 -7.23 -7.26
C SER A 77 5.67 -7.39 -5.76
N ALA A 78 6.14 -6.48 -4.92
CA ALA A 78 5.89 -6.50 -3.49
C ALA A 78 4.41 -6.28 -3.15
N VAL A 79 3.80 -5.23 -3.72
CA VAL A 79 2.40 -4.86 -3.43
C VAL A 79 1.42 -5.89 -3.95
N LEU A 80 1.61 -6.39 -5.20
CA LEU A 80 0.70 -7.37 -5.79
C LEU A 80 0.80 -8.74 -5.10
N SER A 81 2.00 -9.17 -4.69
CA SER A 81 2.16 -10.43 -3.96
C SER A 81 1.60 -10.35 -2.54
N ALA A 82 1.85 -9.24 -1.83
CA ALA A 82 1.26 -9.00 -0.52
C ALA A 82 -0.27 -8.92 -0.60
N GLY A 83 -0.81 -8.16 -1.56
CA GLY A 83 -2.25 -7.98 -1.77
C GLY A 83 -2.97 -9.26 -2.15
N ALA A 84 -2.35 -10.13 -2.96
CA ALA A 84 -2.94 -11.39 -3.38
C ALA A 84 -3.21 -12.36 -2.22
N VAL A 85 -2.26 -12.46 -1.29
CA VAL A 85 -2.40 -13.31 -0.09
C VAL A 85 -3.33 -12.67 0.93
N ALA A 86 -3.17 -11.37 1.17
CA ALA A 86 -3.95 -10.64 2.16
C ALA A 86 -5.46 -10.63 1.81
N GLN A 87 -5.81 -10.46 0.54
CA GLN A 87 -7.19 -10.51 0.08
C GLN A 87 -7.87 -11.85 0.39
N GLU A 88 -7.15 -12.98 0.25
CA GLU A 88 -7.71 -14.29 0.57
C GLU A 88 -7.92 -14.48 2.07
N LYS A 89 -7.08 -13.85 2.89
CA LYS A 89 -7.31 -13.83 4.35
C LYS A 89 -8.55 -13.02 4.70
N ASP A 90 -8.71 -11.82 4.12
CA ASP A 90 -9.87 -10.97 4.37
C ASP A 90 -11.19 -11.66 3.94
N ARG A 91 -11.15 -12.42 2.84
CA ARG A 91 -12.28 -13.24 2.35
C ARG A 91 -12.43 -14.60 3.04
N LYS A 92 -11.54 -14.95 3.97
CA LYS A 92 -11.48 -16.25 4.65
C LYS A 92 -11.27 -17.46 3.70
N THR A 93 -10.95 -17.23 2.43
CA THR A 93 -10.72 -18.30 1.42
C THR A 93 -9.38 -19.00 1.61
N LEU A 94 -8.39 -18.35 2.24
CA LEU A 94 -7.11 -18.98 2.56
C LEU A 94 -7.30 -20.21 3.47
N LEU A 95 -8.24 -20.12 4.42
CA LEU A 95 -8.55 -21.25 5.30
C LEU A 95 -9.04 -22.47 4.51
N LEU A 96 -9.93 -22.26 3.54
CA LEU A 96 -10.43 -23.33 2.67
C LEU A 96 -9.29 -23.98 1.87
N LEU A 97 -8.32 -23.18 1.39
CA LEU A 97 -7.14 -23.70 0.69
C LEU A 97 -6.25 -24.54 1.62
N LEU A 98 -6.09 -24.13 2.89
CA LEU A 98 -5.31 -24.87 3.87
C LEU A 98 -5.95 -26.20 4.30
N LEU A 99 -7.28 -26.35 4.13
CA LEU A 99 -8.01 -27.59 4.34
C LEU A 99 -7.92 -28.56 3.15
N THR A 100 -7.49 -28.11 1.99
CA THR A 100 -7.27 -28.98 0.83
C THR A 100 -5.99 -29.80 0.98
N ARG A 101 -5.82 -30.84 0.13
CA ARG A 101 -4.61 -31.68 0.08
C ARG A 101 -3.38 -30.98 -0.53
N LEU A 102 -3.38 -29.64 -0.68
CA LEU A 102 -2.25 -28.89 -1.19
C LEU A 102 -1.07 -28.93 -0.20
N SER A 103 0.13 -29.14 -0.72
CA SER A 103 1.35 -28.99 0.07
C SER A 103 1.63 -27.52 0.38
N ASN A 104 2.34 -27.25 1.47
CA ASN A 104 2.71 -25.88 1.84
C ASN A 104 3.51 -25.18 0.74
N SER A 105 4.40 -25.92 0.07
CA SER A 105 5.20 -25.39 -1.05
C SER A 105 4.35 -25.04 -2.27
N GLU A 106 3.39 -25.87 -2.64
CA GLU A 106 2.47 -25.59 -3.74
C GLU A 106 1.60 -24.36 -3.46
N LEU A 107 1.15 -24.20 -2.22
CA LEU A 107 0.37 -23.03 -1.82
C LEU A 107 1.21 -21.76 -1.88
N VAL A 108 2.39 -21.74 -1.22
CA VAL A 108 3.23 -20.54 -1.11
C VAL A 108 3.82 -20.17 -2.47
N LEU A 109 4.50 -21.11 -3.15
CA LEU A 109 5.14 -20.84 -4.44
C LEU A 109 4.13 -20.62 -5.56
N GLY A 110 3.02 -21.39 -5.57
CA GLY A 110 1.98 -21.21 -6.56
C GLY A 110 1.36 -19.82 -6.53
N LYS A 111 1.08 -19.29 -5.33
CA LYS A 111 0.55 -17.93 -5.16
C LYS A 111 1.56 -16.84 -5.47
N LEU A 112 2.80 -17.01 -5.00
CA LEU A 112 3.87 -16.08 -5.31
C LEU A 112 4.07 -15.94 -6.82
N LEU A 113 4.25 -17.06 -7.52
CA LEU A 113 4.47 -17.07 -8.96
C LEU A 113 3.27 -16.54 -9.74
N ALA A 114 2.05 -16.87 -9.31
CA ALA A 114 0.83 -16.34 -9.89
C ALA A 114 0.73 -14.81 -9.75
N SER A 115 1.11 -14.25 -8.60
CA SER A 115 1.08 -12.80 -8.38
C SER A 115 2.19 -12.06 -9.14
N ILE A 116 3.36 -12.67 -9.27
CA ILE A 116 4.51 -12.08 -9.98
C ILE A 116 4.35 -12.19 -11.50
N LEU A 117 3.54 -13.13 -12.01
CA LEU A 117 3.36 -13.34 -13.44
C LEU A 117 2.96 -12.05 -14.19
N GLU A 118 2.10 -11.23 -13.60
CA GLU A 118 1.68 -9.94 -14.18
C GLU A 118 2.89 -8.98 -14.31
N VAL A 119 3.75 -8.93 -13.30
CA VAL A 119 4.95 -8.08 -13.28
C VAL A 119 6.01 -8.61 -14.24
N LEU A 120 6.14 -9.95 -14.35
CA LEU A 120 7.04 -10.58 -15.29
C LEU A 120 6.68 -10.25 -16.75
N LEU A 121 5.40 -10.15 -17.05
CA LEU A 121 4.93 -9.74 -18.37
C LEU A 121 5.32 -8.28 -18.69
N PHE A 122 5.29 -7.37 -17.72
CA PHE A 122 5.81 -6.00 -17.91
C PHE A 122 7.33 -6.01 -18.18
N LEU A 123 8.07 -6.82 -17.44
CA LEU A 123 9.51 -6.97 -17.67
C LEU A 123 9.78 -7.52 -19.10
N ALA A 124 8.98 -8.48 -19.56
CA ALA A 124 9.12 -9.03 -20.91
C ALA A 124 8.85 -7.99 -22.02
N ILE A 125 7.89 -7.08 -21.82
CA ILE A 125 7.59 -5.98 -22.77
C ILE A 125 8.73 -4.98 -22.84
N SER A 126 9.47 -4.77 -21.76
CA SER A 126 10.61 -3.85 -21.78
C SER A 126 11.81 -4.39 -22.58
N VAL A 127 11.92 -5.70 -22.76
CA VAL A 127 13.06 -6.31 -23.50
C VAL A 127 13.21 -5.75 -24.91
N PRO A 128 12.19 -5.75 -25.80
CA PRO A 128 12.35 -5.18 -27.15
C PRO A 128 12.66 -3.68 -27.11
N ILE A 129 12.18 -2.95 -26.11
CA ILE A 129 12.47 -1.52 -25.94
C ILE A 129 13.94 -1.32 -25.61
N PHE A 130 14.51 -2.11 -24.71
CA PHE A 130 15.95 -2.06 -24.41
C PHE A 130 16.82 -2.49 -25.60
N LEU A 131 16.36 -3.47 -26.38
CA LEU A 131 17.06 -3.87 -27.60
C LEU A 131 17.04 -2.73 -28.65
N MET A 132 15.91 -2.02 -28.78
CA MET A 132 15.83 -0.83 -29.63
C MET A 132 16.81 0.27 -29.17
N MET A 133 16.96 0.47 -27.84
CA MET A 133 17.94 1.43 -27.31
C MET A 133 19.38 1.02 -27.63
N ALA A 134 19.70 -0.28 -27.66
CA ALA A 134 21.02 -0.75 -28.07
C ALA A 134 21.36 -0.40 -29.51
N LEU A 135 20.36 -0.31 -30.40
CA LEU A 135 20.55 0.10 -31.80
C LEU A 135 20.95 1.58 -31.93
N LEU A 136 20.62 2.42 -30.95
CA LEU A 136 21.07 3.81 -30.89
C LEU A 136 22.58 3.92 -30.61
N GLY A 137 23.21 2.84 -30.13
CA GLY A 137 24.61 2.80 -29.76
C GLY A 137 24.87 3.21 -28.30
N GLY A 138 26.14 3.13 -27.88
CA GLY A 138 26.58 3.49 -26.52
C GLY A 138 26.27 2.45 -25.44
N ILE A 139 25.47 1.41 -25.72
CA ILE A 139 25.06 0.37 -24.78
C ILE A 139 25.39 -0.99 -25.38
N SER A 140 26.00 -1.86 -24.57
CA SER A 140 26.28 -3.24 -24.96
C SER A 140 25.15 -4.19 -24.55
N TYR A 141 24.88 -5.23 -25.33
CA TYR A 141 23.92 -6.28 -24.99
C TYR A 141 24.16 -6.90 -23.60
N PRO A 142 25.40 -7.17 -23.16
CA PRO A 142 25.66 -7.65 -21.80
C PRO A 142 25.17 -6.68 -20.70
N GLN A 143 25.25 -5.36 -20.90
CA GLN A 143 24.71 -4.39 -19.92
C GLN A 143 23.21 -4.50 -19.79
N ILE A 144 22.48 -4.64 -20.91
CA ILE A 144 21.02 -4.82 -20.91
C ILE A 144 20.65 -6.12 -20.17
N ILE A 145 21.31 -7.23 -20.52
CA ILE A 145 21.05 -8.53 -19.88
C ILE A 145 21.32 -8.45 -18.38
N LYS A 146 22.42 -7.83 -17.96
CA LYS A 146 22.74 -7.61 -16.55
C LYS A 146 21.64 -6.83 -15.83
N GLY A 147 21.20 -5.71 -16.41
CA GLY A 147 20.12 -4.88 -15.86
C GLY A 147 18.80 -5.66 -15.71
N LEU A 148 18.42 -6.43 -16.74
CA LEU A 148 17.23 -7.27 -16.72
C LEU A 148 17.31 -8.39 -15.67
N LEU A 149 18.49 -9.04 -15.52
CA LEU A 149 18.69 -10.09 -14.53
C LEU A 149 18.61 -9.55 -13.09
N VAL A 150 19.28 -8.43 -12.80
CA VAL A 150 19.18 -7.79 -11.47
C VAL A 150 17.73 -7.40 -11.17
N THR A 151 17.01 -6.88 -12.15
CA THR A 151 15.59 -6.54 -12.01
C THR A 151 14.75 -7.80 -11.75
N LEU A 152 14.97 -8.88 -12.49
CA LEU A 152 14.26 -10.14 -12.33
C LEU A 152 14.46 -10.75 -10.93
N PHE A 153 15.69 -10.89 -10.48
CA PHE A 153 15.98 -11.45 -9.16
C PHE A 153 15.56 -10.51 -8.02
N GLY A 154 15.69 -9.19 -8.23
CA GLY A 154 15.20 -8.18 -7.30
C GLY A 154 13.69 -8.25 -7.11
N MET A 155 12.90 -8.34 -8.20
CA MET A 155 11.45 -8.45 -8.09
C MET A 155 11.00 -9.78 -7.47
N LEU A 156 11.72 -10.88 -7.71
CA LEU A 156 11.45 -12.16 -7.05
C LEU A 156 11.69 -12.08 -5.54
N ALA A 157 12.78 -11.42 -5.11
CA ALA A 157 13.09 -11.22 -3.71
C ALA A 157 12.02 -10.33 -3.03
N CYS A 158 11.66 -9.19 -3.62
CA CYS A 158 10.65 -8.29 -3.09
C CYS A 158 9.26 -8.93 -3.04
N GLY A 159 8.87 -9.67 -4.08
CA GLY A 159 7.61 -10.42 -4.10
C GLY A 159 7.57 -11.53 -3.04
N SER A 160 8.69 -12.22 -2.81
CA SER A 160 8.80 -13.23 -1.73
C SER A 160 8.63 -12.61 -0.35
N VAL A 161 9.25 -11.45 -0.09
CA VAL A 161 9.05 -10.69 1.15
C VAL A 161 7.58 -10.29 1.29
N GLY A 162 6.95 -9.75 0.24
CA GLY A 162 5.54 -9.37 0.26
C GLY A 162 4.61 -10.54 0.58
N SER A 163 4.79 -11.68 -0.08
CA SER A 163 4.02 -12.91 0.18
C SER A 163 4.22 -13.44 1.60
N CYS A 164 5.47 -13.51 2.09
CA CYS A 164 5.81 -13.98 3.42
C CYS A 164 5.17 -13.09 4.50
N VAL A 165 5.29 -11.77 4.39
CA VAL A 165 4.70 -10.81 5.32
C VAL A 165 3.17 -10.91 5.32
N ALA A 166 2.54 -11.09 4.16
CA ALA A 166 1.10 -11.25 4.06
C ALA A 166 0.60 -12.56 4.67
N LEU A 167 1.36 -13.65 4.56
CA LEU A 167 1.07 -14.91 5.26
C LEU A 167 1.15 -14.75 6.78
N TRP A 168 2.06 -13.91 7.26
CA TRP A 168 2.23 -13.64 8.69
C TRP A 168 1.19 -12.65 9.26
N ARG A 169 0.77 -11.61 8.50
CA ARG A 169 -0.17 -10.58 8.96
C ARG A 169 -1.61 -10.95 8.65
N GLU A 170 -2.54 -10.49 9.49
CA GLU A 170 -3.96 -10.84 9.37
C GLU A 170 -4.72 -9.89 8.45
N LYS A 171 -4.36 -8.60 8.43
CA LYS A 171 -5.08 -7.55 7.70
C LYS A 171 -4.29 -7.01 6.51
N THR A 172 -4.97 -6.72 5.40
CA THR A 172 -4.35 -6.22 4.16
C THR A 172 -3.50 -4.97 4.39
N PHE A 173 -3.99 -3.98 5.15
CA PHE A 173 -3.20 -2.79 5.51
C PHE A 173 -1.87 -3.16 6.18
N GLN A 174 -1.91 -4.03 7.19
CA GLN A 174 -0.71 -4.44 7.93
C GLN A 174 0.28 -5.18 7.03
N ALA A 175 -0.22 -6.04 6.12
CA ALA A 175 0.61 -6.78 5.19
C ALA A 175 1.32 -5.84 4.20
N VAL A 176 0.58 -4.97 3.53
CA VAL A 176 1.13 -4.03 2.53
C VAL A 176 2.07 -3.03 3.19
N SER A 177 1.66 -2.39 4.29
CA SER A 177 2.47 -1.40 4.99
C SER A 177 3.75 -1.99 5.56
N ALA A 178 3.68 -3.16 6.19
CA ALA A 178 4.87 -3.84 6.70
C ALA A 178 5.81 -4.26 5.57
N THR A 179 5.28 -4.71 4.43
CA THR A 179 6.09 -5.07 3.25
C THR A 179 6.85 -3.85 2.72
N VAL A 180 6.15 -2.73 2.48
CA VAL A 180 6.78 -1.49 2.00
C VAL A 180 7.84 -1.00 2.98
N LEU A 181 7.53 -1.03 4.27
CA LEU A 181 8.44 -0.60 5.33
C LEU A 181 9.71 -1.47 5.41
N ILE A 182 9.58 -2.79 5.33
CA ILE A 182 10.71 -3.73 5.31
C ILE A 182 11.59 -3.49 4.09
N LEU A 183 10.99 -3.24 2.92
CA LEU A 183 11.74 -2.97 1.68
C LEU A 183 12.49 -1.65 1.77
N VAL A 184 11.87 -0.58 2.29
CA VAL A 184 12.53 0.72 2.48
C VAL A 184 13.69 0.58 3.48
N LEU A 185 13.50 -0.14 4.59
CA LEU A 185 14.58 -0.43 5.54
C LEU A 185 15.71 -1.23 4.89
N TRP A 186 15.39 -2.28 4.15
CA TRP A 186 16.37 -3.11 3.46
C TRP A 186 17.21 -2.30 2.48
N LEU A 187 16.56 -1.56 1.58
CA LEU A 187 17.25 -0.71 0.62
C LEU A 187 18.05 0.40 1.29
N GLY A 188 17.45 1.07 2.29
CA GLY A 188 18.07 2.15 3.05
C GLY A 188 19.30 1.69 3.84
N PHE A 189 19.21 0.54 4.53
CA PHE A 189 20.32 -0.03 5.29
C PHE A 189 21.54 -0.30 4.38
N TRP A 190 21.32 -0.91 3.23
CA TRP A 190 22.41 -1.18 2.30
C TRP A 190 22.93 0.08 1.62
N GLN A 191 22.10 1.08 1.42
CA GLN A 191 22.51 2.38 0.91
C GLN A 191 23.47 3.06 1.89
N VAL A 192 23.13 3.11 3.18
CA VAL A 192 23.97 3.67 4.25
C VAL A 192 25.28 2.87 4.41
N THR A 193 25.21 1.55 4.35
CA THR A 193 26.37 0.66 4.39
C THR A 193 27.29 0.91 3.20
N GLY A 194 26.74 1.13 2.02
CA GLY A 194 27.50 1.44 0.80
C GLY A 194 28.30 2.75 0.87
N TYR A 195 27.85 3.69 1.69
CA TYR A 195 28.61 4.92 2.01
C TYR A 195 29.74 4.70 3.02
N GLY A 196 29.89 3.49 3.58
CA GLY A 196 30.95 3.17 4.54
C GLY A 196 30.73 3.65 5.96
N VAL A 197 29.50 4.05 6.34
CA VAL A 197 29.14 4.53 7.70
C VAL A 197 29.48 3.49 8.78
N PHE A 198 29.33 2.19 8.47
CA PHE A 198 29.64 1.08 9.37
C PHE A 198 31.07 0.50 9.16
N GLY A 199 31.98 1.29 8.60
CA GLY A 199 33.35 0.89 8.31
C GLY A 199 33.57 0.58 6.82
N SER A 200 34.82 0.58 6.39
CA SER A 200 35.19 0.41 4.96
C SER A 200 35.29 -1.05 4.52
N ARG A 201 35.48 -1.98 5.47
CA ARG A 201 35.66 -3.42 5.19
C ARG A 201 34.92 -4.29 6.22
N TRP A 202 34.18 -5.32 5.72
CA TRP A 202 33.57 -6.38 6.51
C TRP A 202 34.06 -7.72 5.99
N PHE A 203 34.54 -8.61 6.89
CA PHE A 203 35.01 -9.96 6.54
C PHE A 203 36.06 -9.98 5.40
N GLY A 204 36.90 -8.93 5.30
CA GLY A 204 37.92 -8.81 4.25
C GLY A 204 37.44 -8.19 2.94
N TYR A 205 36.13 -8.06 2.72
CA TYR A 205 35.53 -7.43 1.54
C TYR A 205 35.19 -5.96 1.79
N SER A 206 35.18 -5.14 0.73
CA SER A 206 34.71 -3.77 0.85
C SER A 206 33.22 -3.74 1.18
N THR A 207 32.80 -2.90 2.14
CA THR A 207 31.37 -2.75 2.50
C THR A 207 30.52 -2.33 1.32
N ARG A 208 31.08 -1.56 0.39
CA ARG A 208 30.43 -1.17 -0.85
C ARG A 208 30.13 -2.37 -1.76
N ALA A 209 31.08 -3.30 -1.93
CA ALA A 209 30.84 -4.51 -2.74
C ALA A 209 29.76 -5.41 -2.13
N ILE A 210 29.74 -5.53 -0.79
CA ILE A 210 28.68 -6.27 -0.08
C ILE A 210 27.33 -5.58 -0.28
N ALA A 211 27.27 -4.25 -0.16
CA ALA A 211 26.05 -3.49 -0.35
C ALA A 211 25.54 -3.57 -1.81
N GLU A 212 26.43 -3.52 -2.82
CA GLU A 212 26.09 -3.73 -4.23
C GLU A 212 25.55 -5.15 -4.49
N ALA A 213 26.04 -6.15 -3.75
CA ALA A 213 25.53 -7.52 -3.84
C ALA A 213 24.14 -7.70 -3.18
N MET A 214 23.93 -7.11 -2.03
CA MET A 214 22.73 -7.33 -1.21
C MET A 214 21.57 -6.42 -1.57
N SER A 215 21.80 -5.30 -2.24
CA SER A 215 20.78 -4.34 -2.65
C SER A 215 20.56 -4.37 -4.16
N PRO A 216 19.34 -4.65 -4.65
CA PRO A 216 19.03 -4.55 -6.07
C PRO A 216 19.20 -3.12 -6.61
N TRP A 217 18.99 -2.11 -5.75
CA TRP A 217 19.18 -0.69 -6.09
C TRP A 217 20.65 -0.35 -6.38
N LEU A 218 21.58 -0.78 -5.54
CA LEU A 218 23.00 -0.58 -5.79
C LEU A 218 23.53 -1.51 -6.89
N GLY A 219 23.02 -2.74 -6.95
CA GLY A 219 23.36 -3.72 -7.96
C GLY A 219 23.02 -3.27 -9.38
N ILE A 220 21.94 -2.51 -9.59
CA ILE A 220 21.57 -2.01 -10.93
C ILE A 220 22.59 -0.99 -11.44
N PHE A 221 23.11 -0.11 -10.59
CA PHE A 221 24.16 0.84 -10.98
C PHE A 221 25.48 0.12 -11.31
N ALA A 222 25.79 -0.98 -10.60
CA ALA A 222 26.93 -1.83 -10.95
C ALA A 222 26.72 -2.53 -12.31
N ALA A 223 25.49 -3.00 -12.59
CA ALA A 223 25.14 -3.64 -13.86
C ALA A 223 25.23 -2.68 -15.06
N MET A 224 24.94 -1.40 -14.87
CA MET A 224 25.00 -0.37 -15.91
C MET A 224 26.43 0.07 -16.27
N LYS A 225 27.43 -0.25 -15.44
CA LYS A 225 28.83 0.08 -15.75
C LYS A 225 29.27 -0.62 -17.04
N PRO A 226 30.05 0.07 -17.90
CA PRO A 226 30.65 -0.55 -19.11
C PRO A 226 31.42 -1.82 -18.77
N VAL A 227 31.32 -2.80 -19.64
CA VAL A 227 32.09 -4.05 -19.49
C VAL A 227 33.53 -3.78 -19.91
N VAL A 228 34.42 -3.68 -18.94
CA VAL A 228 35.86 -3.67 -19.22
C VAL A 228 36.31 -5.14 -19.35
N VAL A 229 36.56 -5.56 -20.54
CA VAL A 229 37.13 -6.91 -20.80
C VAL A 229 38.59 -6.89 -20.38
N SER A 230 38.85 -7.14 -19.10
CA SER A 230 40.18 -7.53 -18.65
C SER A 230 40.37 -9.02 -18.94
N SER A 231 41.51 -9.38 -19.47
CA SER A 231 41.84 -10.75 -19.85
C SER A 231 41.53 -11.74 -18.72
N GLY A 232 40.51 -12.59 -18.92
CA GLY A 232 40.15 -13.69 -18.02
C GLY A 232 38.90 -13.48 -17.14
N ALA A 233 38.30 -12.30 -17.08
CA ALA A 233 37.05 -12.10 -16.32
C ALA A 233 35.80 -12.39 -17.17
N SER A 234 34.83 -13.16 -16.63
CA SER A 234 33.57 -13.40 -17.32
C SER A 234 32.78 -12.10 -17.45
N LEU A 235 32.06 -11.93 -18.57
CA LEU A 235 31.19 -10.76 -18.84
C LEU A 235 30.21 -10.44 -17.71
N PHE A 236 29.81 -11.43 -16.91
CA PHE A 236 28.84 -11.34 -15.84
C PHE A 236 29.46 -11.34 -14.44
N ALA A 237 30.78 -11.37 -14.29
CA ALA A 237 31.46 -11.46 -12.98
C ALA A 237 30.99 -10.38 -12.00
N GLN A 238 30.69 -9.16 -12.47
CA GLN A 238 30.26 -8.03 -11.65
C GLN A 238 28.88 -8.22 -11.00
N ILE A 239 27.98 -9.02 -11.60
CA ILE A 239 26.60 -9.20 -11.10
C ILE A 239 26.34 -10.54 -10.42
N TYR A 240 27.26 -11.52 -10.54
CA TYR A 240 27.11 -12.81 -9.88
C TYR A 240 26.85 -12.70 -8.37
N PRO A 241 27.56 -11.84 -7.61
CA PRO A 241 27.29 -11.68 -6.20
C PRO A 241 25.86 -11.16 -5.93
N SER A 242 25.38 -10.22 -6.74
CA SER A 242 24.02 -9.67 -6.60
C SER A 242 22.94 -10.71 -6.91
N ILE A 243 23.09 -11.46 -8.01
CA ILE A 243 22.15 -12.53 -8.38
C ILE A 243 22.16 -13.62 -7.32
N ALA A 244 23.34 -14.06 -6.85
CA ALA A 244 23.47 -15.08 -5.82
C ALA A 244 22.82 -14.62 -4.51
N ALA A 245 23.11 -13.40 -4.03
CA ALA A 245 22.55 -12.87 -2.81
C ALA A 245 21.01 -12.74 -2.88
N LEU A 246 20.47 -12.18 -3.98
CA LEU A 246 19.04 -12.03 -4.18
C LEU A 246 18.32 -13.39 -4.31
N SER A 247 18.97 -14.37 -4.96
CA SER A 247 18.48 -15.75 -5.05
C SER A 247 18.42 -16.43 -3.68
N VAL A 248 19.46 -16.26 -2.86
CA VAL A 248 19.52 -16.79 -1.48
C VAL A 248 18.45 -16.14 -0.63
N ILE A 249 18.27 -14.81 -0.69
CA ILE A 249 17.22 -14.10 0.02
C ILE A 249 15.85 -14.64 -0.38
N THR A 250 15.60 -14.79 -1.69
CA THR A 250 14.35 -15.35 -2.22
C THR A 250 14.10 -16.74 -1.67
N LEU A 251 15.11 -17.61 -1.71
CA LEU A 251 15.02 -18.98 -1.21
C LEU A 251 14.72 -19.01 0.30
N LEU A 252 15.48 -18.27 1.11
CA LEU A 252 15.33 -18.25 2.57
C LEU A 252 13.97 -17.74 2.99
N VAL A 253 13.48 -16.64 2.37
CA VAL A 253 12.17 -16.08 2.67
C VAL A 253 11.04 -17.04 2.30
N ASN A 254 11.14 -17.73 1.15
CA ASN A 254 10.14 -18.73 0.77
C ASN A 254 10.20 -19.97 1.65
N LEU A 255 11.37 -20.46 2.05
CA LEU A 255 11.51 -21.56 3.00
C LEU A 255 10.87 -21.21 4.35
N LEU A 256 11.10 -19.98 4.84
CA LEU A 256 10.45 -19.47 6.04
C LEU A 256 8.93 -19.48 5.89
N ALA A 257 8.42 -18.97 4.79
CA ALA A 257 6.97 -18.94 4.52
C ALA A 257 6.38 -20.35 4.45
N ILE A 258 7.03 -21.32 3.79
CA ILE A 258 6.60 -22.72 3.68
C ILE A 258 6.58 -23.40 5.05
N ALA A 259 7.61 -23.17 5.88
CA ALA A 259 7.70 -23.77 7.20
C ALA A 259 6.61 -23.26 8.14
N PHE A 260 6.29 -21.96 8.09
CA PHE A 260 5.43 -21.31 9.07
C PHE A 260 4.00 -21.01 8.59
N VAL A 261 3.64 -21.28 7.33
CA VAL A 261 2.32 -20.93 6.78
C VAL A 261 1.16 -21.49 7.62
N ARG A 262 1.24 -22.74 8.09
CA ARG A 262 0.19 -23.36 8.94
C ARG A 262 0.27 -22.89 10.38
N VAL A 263 1.46 -22.56 10.89
CA VAL A 263 1.65 -22.03 12.25
C VAL A 263 1.05 -20.63 12.38
N TRP A 264 1.25 -19.78 11.35
CA TRP A 264 0.71 -18.43 11.34
C TRP A 264 -0.79 -18.36 11.07
N ASN A 265 -1.34 -19.39 10.41
CA ASN A 265 -2.75 -19.45 10.04
C ASN A 265 -3.38 -20.74 10.58
N PRO A 266 -3.52 -20.89 11.92
CA PRO A 266 -4.16 -22.07 12.49
C PRO A 266 -5.64 -22.08 12.08
N SER A 267 -6.11 -23.21 11.56
CA SER A 267 -7.54 -23.44 11.34
C SER A 267 -8.23 -23.46 12.70
N ARG A 268 -9.19 -22.58 12.95
CA ARG A 268 -9.96 -22.55 14.20
C ARG A 268 -10.73 -23.86 14.44
N GLU A 269 -11.07 -24.57 13.38
CA GLU A 269 -11.78 -25.86 13.46
C GLU A 269 -10.94 -26.98 14.10
N VAL A 270 -9.61 -26.92 14.06
CA VAL A 270 -8.75 -27.88 14.78
C VAL A 270 -8.78 -27.64 16.30
N ARG A 271 -9.31 -26.51 16.77
CA ARG A 271 -9.55 -26.22 18.18
C ARG A 271 -10.91 -26.73 18.71
N ILE A 272 -11.73 -27.37 17.88
CA ILE A 272 -13.00 -28.02 18.30
C ILE A 272 -12.75 -29.22 19.21
N GLY A 273 -11.50 -29.69 19.37
CA GLY A 273 -11.12 -30.67 20.36
C GLY A 273 -10.66 -30.12 21.73
N ALA A 274 -10.41 -28.81 21.82
CA ALA A 274 -10.28 -28.12 23.11
C ALA A 274 -11.67 -27.57 23.42
N ALA A 275 -12.31 -28.08 24.47
CA ALA A 275 -13.67 -27.76 24.87
C ALA A 275 -14.04 -26.30 24.51
N PRO A 276 -15.10 -26.07 23.73
CA PRO A 276 -15.47 -24.74 23.28
C PRO A 276 -15.70 -23.84 24.49
N GLU A 277 -15.42 -22.54 24.34
CA GLU A 277 -15.90 -21.52 25.29
C GLU A 277 -17.43 -21.66 25.52
N GLU A 278 -18.16 -22.29 24.61
CA GLU A 278 -19.57 -22.70 24.73
C GLU A 278 -19.86 -23.63 25.92
N ASP A 279 -18.99 -24.61 26.24
CA ASP A 279 -19.22 -25.47 27.37
C ASP A 279 -18.92 -24.81 28.73
N THR A 280 -18.09 -23.76 28.74
CA THR A 280 -17.85 -22.97 29.95
C THR A 280 -19.02 -22.08 30.28
N TRP A 281 -19.62 -21.40 29.33
CA TRP A 281 -20.80 -20.57 29.59
C TRP A 281 -22.06 -21.40 29.90
N ARG A 282 -22.21 -22.59 29.29
CA ARG A 282 -23.26 -23.55 29.68
C ARG A 282 -23.11 -23.99 31.14
N LYS A 283 -21.91 -24.35 31.57
CA LYS A 283 -21.63 -24.70 32.95
C LYS A 283 -21.88 -23.56 33.91
N GLU A 284 -21.39 -22.35 33.56
CA GLU A 284 -21.63 -21.14 34.34
C GLU A 284 -23.13 -20.75 34.41
N ALA A 285 -23.88 -20.92 33.31
CA ALA A 285 -25.30 -20.71 33.28
C ALA A 285 -26.08 -21.69 34.15
N VAL A 286 -25.70 -22.97 34.13
CA VAL A 286 -26.28 -24.01 35.01
C VAL A 286 -25.94 -23.75 36.47
N GLU A 287 -24.70 -23.39 36.81
CA GLU A 287 -24.30 -23.03 38.16
C GLU A 287 -25.05 -21.78 38.69
N ALA A 288 -25.20 -20.73 37.84
CA ALA A 288 -25.96 -19.54 38.17
C ALA A 288 -27.45 -19.85 38.39
N ARG A 289 -28.03 -20.80 37.65
CA ARG A 289 -29.41 -21.27 37.83
C ARG A 289 -29.55 -21.99 39.15
N LEU A 290 -28.68 -22.97 39.46
CA LEU A 290 -28.68 -23.69 40.72
C LEU A 290 -28.50 -22.77 41.93
N ALA A 291 -27.65 -21.73 41.80
CA ALA A 291 -27.47 -20.74 42.86
C ALA A 291 -28.75 -19.89 43.10
N ARG A 292 -29.49 -19.52 42.05
CA ARG A 292 -30.78 -18.79 42.15
C ARG A 292 -31.85 -19.66 42.76
N GLU A 293 -31.94 -20.92 42.34
CA GLU A 293 -32.91 -21.88 42.95
C GLU A 293 -32.60 -22.13 44.45
N ALA A 294 -31.32 -22.22 44.80
CA ALA A 294 -30.89 -22.33 46.19
C ALA A 294 -31.23 -21.06 47.00
N GLN A 295 -31.10 -19.90 46.39
CA GLN A 295 -31.46 -18.60 47.01
C GLN A 295 -32.98 -18.44 47.16
N GLN A 296 -33.77 -18.81 46.15
CA GLN A 296 -35.23 -18.84 46.23
C GLN A 296 -35.74 -19.84 47.29
N ARG A 297 -35.15 -21.01 47.40
CA ARG A 297 -35.47 -22.01 48.47
C ARG A 297 -35.13 -21.45 49.86
N ARG A 298 -34.03 -20.71 50.01
CA ARG A 298 -33.66 -20.06 51.27
C ARG A 298 -34.60 -18.92 51.61
N SER A 299 -35.03 -18.08 50.65
CA SER A 299 -36.00 -17.01 50.88
C SER A 299 -37.40 -17.53 51.19
N ALA A 300 -37.83 -18.63 50.53
CA ALA A 300 -39.07 -19.34 50.87
C ALA A 300 -39.07 -19.96 52.27
N ALA A 301 -37.89 -20.50 52.71
CA ALA A 301 -37.73 -21.05 54.03
C ALA A 301 -37.68 -20.00 55.16
N THR A 302 -37.35 -18.75 54.87
CA THR A 302 -37.26 -17.64 55.82
C THR A 302 -38.55 -16.82 55.92
N GLY A 303 -39.61 -17.15 55.14
CA GLY A 303 -40.95 -16.54 55.28
C GLY A 303 -41.05 -15.05 54.90
N ILE A 304 -40.05 -14.52 54.18
CA ILE A 304 -40.07 -13.15 53.71
C ILE A 304 -40.80 -13.12 52.35
N ALA A 305 -42.04 -12.62 52.34
CA ALA A 305 -42.82 -12.40 51.12
C ALA A 305 -42.04 -11.48 50.18
N ALA A 306 -41.75 -11.97 48.95
CA ALA A 306 -41.15 -11.17 47.91
C ALA A 306 -42.08 -10.00 47.54
N VAL A 307 -41.62 -8.76 47.70
CA VAL A 307 -42.29 -7.56 47.18
C VAL A 307 -42.22 -7.67 45.68
N SER A 308 -43.37 -7.90 45.02
CA SER A 308 -43.49 -7.92 43.56
C SER A 308 -43.11 -6.55 43.00
N ASN A 309 -42.15 -6.50 42.11
CA ASN A 309 -41.70 -5.29 41.43
C ASN A 309 -42.73 -4.93 40.36
N PRO A 310 -43.41 -3.75 40.42
CA PRO A 310 -44.48 -3.39 39.47
C PRO A 310 -44.05 -3.32 37.99
N TYR A 311 -42.74 -3.38 37.71
CA TYR A 311 -42.21 -3.39 36.33
C TYR A 311 -42.11 -4.80 35.72
N GLU A 312 -42.22 -5.89 36.49
CA GLU A 312 -42.21 -7.27 35.97
C GLU A 312 -43.51 -7.62 35.23
N ASP A 313 -44.65 -7.09 35.65
CA ASP A 313 -45.95 -7.31 34.99
C ASP A 313 -46.06 -6.61 33.62
N LEU A 314 -45.35 -5.50 33.41
CA LEU A 314 -45.39 -4.76 32.14
C LEU A 314 -44.55 -5.48 31.05
N THR A 315 -43.45 -6.07 31.43
CA THR A 315 -42.61 -6.85 30.49
C THR A 315 -43.24 -8.18 30.11
N HIS A 316 -43.94 -8.84 31.04
CA HIS A 316 -44.62 -10.10 30.78
C HIS A 316 -45.80 -9.93 29.78
N ASN A 317 -46.52 -8.82 29.82
CA ASN A 317 -47.62 -8.53 28.89
C ASN A 317 -47.16 -8.07 27.50
N LEU A 318 -45.99 -7.43 27.38
CA LEU A 318 -45.41 -7.05 26.09
C LEU A 318 -44.88 -8.28 25.30
N PHE A 319 -44.28 -9.25 25.95
CA PHE A 319 -43.78 -10.47 25.30
C PHE A 319 -44.87 -11.54 25.07
N ALA A 320 -45.99 -11.50 25.79
CA ALA A 320 -47.12 -12.39 25.56
C ALA A 320 -47.90 -12.06 24.26
N GLN A 321 -47.87 -10.80 23.81
CA GLN A 321 -48.52 -10.39 22.55
C GLN A 321 -47.72 -10.77 21.30
N GLU A 322 -46.38 -10.96 21.41
CA GLU A 322 -45.55 -11.41 20.29
C GLU A 322 -45.55 -12.94 20.10
N ALA A 323 -46.06 -13.71 21.05
CA ALA A 323 -46.12 -15.18 20.99
C ALA A 323 -47.27 -15.77 20.17
N GLU A 324 -48.18 -14.94 19.59
CA GLU A 324 -49.33 -15.41 18.79
C GLU A 324 -49.07 -15.58 17.29
N HIS A 325 -47.83 -15.49 16.81
CA HIS A 325 -47.47 -15.89 15.44
C HIS A 325 -46.47 -17.04 15.43
N PRO A 326 -46.93 -18.31 15.30
CA PRO A 326 -46.05 -19.49 15.37
C PRO A 326 -45.46 -19.92 14.01
N ASP A 327 -45.06 -19.00 13.15
CA ASP A 327 -44.47 -19.39 11.88
C ASP A 327 -43.03 -18.89 11.70
N LYS A 328 -42.09 -19.86 11.73
CA LYS A 328 -40.67 -19.80 11.37
C LYS A 328 -39.65 -19.51 12.47
N VAL A 329 -39.57 -20.39 13.43
CA VAL A 329 -38.33 -20.59 14.20
C VAL A 329 -37.41 -21.53 13.42
N SER A 330 -36.21 -21.07 13.05
CA SER A 330 -35.20 -21.94 12.39
C SER A 330 -34.69 -22.99 13.34
N SER A 331 -34.20 -24.14 12.81
CA SER A 331 -33.71 -25.26 13.63
C SER A 331 -32.58 -24.89 14.59
N ASP A 332 -31.85 -23.82 14.32
CA ASP A 332 -30.75 -23.31 15.16
C ASP A 332 -31.26 -22.54 16.39
N ASP A 333 -32.50 -21.98 16.32
CA ASP A 333 -33.10 -21.24 17.42
C ASP A 333 -33.73 -22.18 18.47
N GLN A 334 -34.00 -23.45 18.14
CA GLN A 334 -34.56 -24.41 19.06
C GLN A 334 -33.58 -24.87 20.17
N GLU A 335 -32.27 -24.79 19.92
CA GLU A 335 -31.25 -25.11 20.94
C GLU A 335 -31.06 -23.99 21.99
N LEU A 336 -31.56 -22.79 21.73
CA LEU A 336 -31.47 -21.62 22.62
C LEU A 336 -32.68 -21.48 23.56
N ILE A 337 -33.66 -22.39 23.46
CA ILE A 337 -34.88 -22.36 24.28
C ILE A 337 -34.79 -23.49 25.32
N ASP A 338 -34.95 -23.16 26.59
CA ASP A 338 -35.00 -24.13 27.67
C ASP A 338 -36.24 -25.06 27.50
N PRO A 339 -36.06 -26.36 27.28
CA PRO A 339 -37.16 -27.27 26.98
C PRO A 339 -38.18 -27.45 28.11
N GLU A 340 -37.85 -27.08 29.36
CA GLU A 340 -38.79 -27.21 30.50
C GLU A 340 -39.57 -25.90 30.76
N THR A 341 -38.99 -24.74 30.47
CA THR A 341 -39.61 -23.45 30.82
C THR A 341 -40.04 -22.62 29.61
N GLY A 342 -39.67 -23.03 28.39
CA GLY A 342 -39.97 -22.28 27.13
C GLY A 342 -39.32 -20.90 27.06
N LYS A 343 -38.38 -20.58 27.96
CA LYS A 343 -37.68 -19.29 27.99
C LYS A 343 -36.36 -19.37 27.26
N MET A 344 -36.04 -18.33 26.49
CA MET A 344 -34.76 -18.19 25.80
C MET A 344 -33.60 -18.17 26.80
N LEU A 345 -32.63 -19.09 26.66
CA LEU A 345 -31.41 -19.13 27.45
C LEU A 345 -30.55 -17.94 27.04
N MET A 346 -30.62 -16.85 27.78
CA MET A 346 -29.77 -15.67 27.54
C MET A 346 -28.32 -15.95 27.99
N ASP A 347 -27.36 -15.62 27.14
CA ASP A 347 -25.94 -15.64 27.49
C ASP A 347 -25.70 -14.78 28.76
N PRO A 348 -25.10 -15.32 29.82
CA PRO A 348 -24.79 -14.59 31.06
C PRO A 348 -23.97 -13.31 30.82
N LYS A 349 -23.21 -13.24 29.72
CA LYS A 349 -22.49 -12.03 29.30
C LYS A 349 -23.42 -10.91 28.82
N ILE A 350 -24.60 -11.25 28.31
CA ILE A 350 -25.64 -10.28 27.89
C ILE A 350 -26.40 -9.77 29.11
N SER A 351 -26.54 -10.59 30.15
CA SER A 351 -27.22 -10.25 31.40
C SER A 351 -26.30 -9.59 32.45
N ALA A 352 -24.99 -9.47 32.17
CA ALA A 352 -24.09 -8.73 33.03
C ALA A 352 -24.53 -7.26 33.09
N ALA A 353 -24.54 -6.68 34.31
CA ALA A 353 -24.89 -5.28 34.49
C ALA A 353 -24.21 -4.41 33.43
N PRO A 354 -24.92 -3.53 32.75
CA PRO A 354 -24.35 -2.73 31.68
C PRO A 354 -23.14 -1.98 32.22
N GLY A 355 -21.95 -2.26 31.66
CA GLY A 355 -20.76 -1.49 31.95
C GLY A 355 -21.00 -0.03 31.65
N LYS A 356 -20.17 0.89 32.14
CA LYS A 356 -20.31 2.32 31.85
C LYS A 356 -20.61 2.54 30.36
N VAL A 357 -21.83 2.96 30.06
CA VAL A 357 -22.27 3.30 28.72
C VAL A 357 -21.41 4.47 28.25
N ARG A 358 -20.64 4.25 27.20
CA ARG A 358 -19.83 5.31 26.59
C ARG A 358 -20.66 5.98 25.51
N PRO A 359 -20.86 7.31 25.57
CA PRO A 359 -21.58 8.01 24.54
C PRO A 359 -20.88 7.82 23.17
N VAL A 360 -21.65 7.49 22.16
CA VAL A 360 -21.20 7.46 20.75
C VAL A 360 -21.19 8.91 20.27
N TRP A 361 -20.19 9.30 19.50
CA TRP A 361 -20.11 10.63 18.92
C TRP A 361 -21.16 10.80 17.82
N ASP A 362 -21.44 12.05 17.44
CA ASP A 362 -22.40 12.39 16.37
C ASP A 362 -22.05 11.66 15.05
N ASN A 363 -20.74 11.47 14.76
CA ASN A 363 -20.31 10.59 13.67
C ASN A 363 -19.90 9.22 14.23
N PRO A 364 -20.75 8.18 14.07
CA PRO A 364 -20.49 6.85 14.61
C PRO A 364 -19.31 6.15 13.90
N ILE A 365 -19.02 6.49 12.63
CA ILE A 365 -17.93 5.92 11.86
C ILE A 365 -16.59 6.37 12.45
N ILE A 366 -16.39 7.67 12.71
CA ILE A 366 -15.16 8.17 13.34
C ILE A 366 -14.97 7.51 14.70
N TRP A 367 -16.04 7.48 15.52
CA TRP A 367 -15.98 6.85 16.84
C TRP A 367 -15.54 5.38 16.76
N ARG A 368 -16.11 4.62 15.82
CA ARG A 368 -15.76 3.22 15.58
C ARG A 368 -14.30 3.07 15.16
N GLU A 369 -13.84 3.84 14.16
CA GLU A 369 -12.45 3.76 13.65
C GLU A 369 -11.41 4.08 14.73
N ILE A 370 -11.73 4.98 15.66
CA ILE A 370 -10.84 5.38 16.74
C ILE A 370 -10.86 4.38 17.91
N ARG A 371 -12.06 3.91 18.29
CA ARG A 371 -12.24 3.14 19.53
C ARG A 371 -12.05 1.63 19.36
N THR A 372 -12.48 1.06 18.25
CA THR A 372 -12.44 -0.39 18.05
C THR A 372 -11.06 -0.95 17.77
N LYS A 373 -10.03 -0.09 17.68
CA LYS A 373 -8.68 -0.53 17.27
C LYS A 373 -8.76 -1.48 16.08
N ALA A 374 -9.54 -1.08 15.06
CA ALA A 374 -9.83 -1.88 13.87
C ALA A 374 -8.57 -2.51 13.24
N TYR A 375 -7.41 -1.92 13.51
CA TYR A 375 -6.10 -2.37 13.02
C TYR A 375 -5.29 -3.20 14.02
N GLY A 376 -5.83 -3.51 15.21
CA GLY A 376 -5.25 -4.38 16.23
C GLY A 376 -4.00 -3.81 16.93
N ARG A 377 -3.59 -4.47 18.05
CA ARG A 377 -2.38 -4.10 18.82
C ARG A 377 -1.09 -4.21 18.00
N ARG A 378 -1.07 -5.06 16.96
CA ARG A 378 0.11 -5.30 16.11
C ARG A 378 0.47 -4.14 15.18
N ALA A 379 -0.41 -3.13 15.01
CA ALA A 379 -0.08 -1.87 14.32
C ALA A 379 1.02 -1.07 15.03
N LEU A 380 1.23 -1.30 16.34
CA LEU A 380 2.33 -0.71 17.10
C LEU A 380 3.71 -1.05 16.53
N ILE A 381 3.88 -2.24 15.94
CA ILE A 381 5.16 -2.63 15.33
C ILE A 381 5.47 -1.75 14.11
N ILE A 382 4.47 -1.49 13.25
CA ILE A 382 4.63 -0.62 12.08
C ILE A 382 5.03 0.80 12.53
N ARG A 383 4.36 1.32 13.56
CA ARG A 383 4.69 2.63 14.15
C ARG A 383 6.09 2.65 14.75
N GLY A 384 6.49 1.61 15.49
CA GLY A 384 7.82 1.49 16.09
C GLY A 384 8.94 1.46 15.04
N VAL A 385 8.78 0.70 13.98
CA VAL A 385 9.74 0.64 12.87
C VAL A 385 9.79 1.97 12.12
N TYR A 386 8.65 2.62 11.90
CA TYR A 386 8.60 3.95 11.28
C TYR A 386 9.28 5.01 12.15
N PHE A 387 9.11 4.94 13.48
CA PHE A 387 9.81 5.78 14.42
C PHE A 387 11.33 5.58 14.39
N LEU A 388 11.79 4.33 14.24
CA LEU A 388 13.21 4.03 14.04
C LEU A 388 13.76 4.70 12.77
N LEU A 389 13.02 4.64 11.65
CA LEU A 389 13.40 5.35 10.43
C LEU A 389 13.47 6.87 10.64
N PHE A 390 12.51 7.42 11.38
CA PHE A 390 12.53 8.85 11.74
C PHE A 390 13.79 9.22 12.51
N VAL A 391 14.16 8.45 13.53
CA VAL A 391 15.38 8.69 14.32
C VAL A 391 16.62 8.61 13.43
N MET A 392 16.70 7.61 12.54
CA MET A 392 17.82 7.50 11.59
C MET A 392 17.90 8.71 10.65
N SER A 393 16.75 9.17 10.11
CA SER A 393 16.70 10.36 9.25
C SER A 393 17.08 11.64 10.01
N ALA A 394 16.63 11.77 11.26
CA ALA A 394 16.98 12.90 12.12
C ALA A 394 18.48 12.94 12.44
N LEU A 395 19.07 11.80 12.77
CA LEU A 395 20.51 11.68 13.00
C LEU A 395 21.33 11.97 11.74
N ALA A 396 20.86 11.50 10.57
CA ALA A 396 21.51 11.79 9.29
C ALA A 396 21.49 13.30 8.97
N LEU A 397 20.34 13.95 9.17
CA LEU A 397 20.22 15.41 9.03
C LEU A 397 21.11 16.14 10.03
N HIS A 398 21.08 15.77 11.31
CA HIS A 398 21.92 16.39 12.33
C HIS A 398 23.41 16.27 12.00
N GLY A 399 23.87 15.08 11.59
CA GLY A 399 25.24 14.84 11.17
C GLY A 399 25.62 15.67 9.93
N LEU A 400 24.71 15.82 8.97
CA LEU A 400 24.93 16.64 7.78
C LEU A 400 25.19 18.11 8.15
N PHE A 401 24.37 18.70 9.03
CA PHE A 401 24.52 20.07 9.47
C PHE A 401 25.73 20.26 10.42
N ALA A 402 26.14 19.24 11.16
CA ALA A 402 27.34 19.27 11.98
C ALA A 402 28.64 19.32 11.14
N VAL A 403 28.62 18.67 9.94
CA VAL A 403 29.78 18.65 9.04
C VAL A 403 29.77 19.84 8.08
N ASN A 404 28.59 20.24 7.59
CA ASN A 404 28.43 21.32 6.60
C ASN A 404 27.55 22.43 7.17
N ALA A 405 28.10 23.64 7.32
CA ALA A 405 27.35 24.79 7.81
C ALA A 405 26.18 25.21 6.90
N SER A 406 26.28 24.95 5.60
CA SER A 406 25.24 25.25 4.58
C SER A 406 25.10 24.09 3.59
N PRO A 407 24.40 23.01 3.98
CA PRO A 407 24.19 21.88 3.11
C PRO A 407 23.29 22.26 1.91
N THR A 408 23.54 21.66 0.75
CA THR A 408 22.73 21.85 -0.43
C THR A 408 21.34 21.23 -0.28
N ILE A 409 20.35 21.73 -1.03
CA ILE A 409 18.97 21.21 -1.01
C ILE A 409 18.95 19.70 -1.33
N SER A 410 19.80 19.24 -2.26
CA SER A 410 19.88 17.82 -2.62
C SER A 410 20.40 16.93 -1.48
N GLN A 411 21.32 17.46 -0.65
CA GLN A 411 21.82 16.74 0.53
C GLN A 411 20.77 16.65 1.63
N ILE A 412 19.99 17.71 1.84
CA ILE A 412 18.86 17.72 2.80
C ILE A 412 17.73 16.79 2.32
N ALA A 413 17.44 16.80 1.03
CA ALA A 413 16.39 15.95 0.45
C ALA A 413 16.68 14.44 0.61
N GLY A 414 17.94 14.04 0.64
CA GLY A 414 18.34 12.63 0.77
C GLY A 414 17.67 11.90 1.95
N PRO A 415 17.84 12.34 3.20
CA PRO A 415 17.18 11.72 4.35
C PRO A 415 15.69 12.11 4.50
N LEU A 416 15.26 13.28 4.01
CA LEU A 416 13.91 13.80 4.21
C LEU A 416 12.87 13.20 3.23
N LEU A 417 13.21 13.13 1.94
CA LEU A 417 12.30 12.72 0.87
C LEU A 417 11.78 11.29 1.04
N PRO A 418 12.60 10.27 1.38
CA PRO A 418 12.12 8.91 1.60
C PRO A 418 11.06 8.83 2.72
N MET A 419 11.23 9.62 3.80
CA MET A 419 10.26 9.67 4.89
C MET A 419 8.93 10.29 4.46
N LEU A 420 8.96 11.38 3.68
CA LEU A 420 7.76 12.03 3.14
C LEU A 420 7.01 11.11 2.17
N VAL A 421 7.71 10.50 1.22
CA VAL A 421 7.11 9.58 0.25
C VAL A 421 6.52 8.36 0.94
N LEU A 422 7.26 7.75 1.88
CA LEU A 422 6.80 6.60 2.63
C LEU A 422 5.55 6.93 3.45
N SER A 423 5.51 8.09 4.13
CA SER A 423 4.33 8.49 4.90
C SER A 423 3.09 8.65 4.02
N MET A 424 3.22 9.25 2.84
CA MET A 424 2.11 9.40 1.89
C MET A 424 1.63 8.05 1.34
N ILE A 425 2.55 7.11 1.05
CA ILE A 425 2.20 5.74 0.65
C ILE A 425 1.43 5.03 1.78
N LEU A 426 1.87 5.17 3.03
CA LEU A 426 1.21 4.53 4.17
C LEU A 426 -0.19 5.13 4.45
N VAL A 427 -0.34 6.45 4.34
CA VAL A 427 -1.65 7.13 4.47
C VAL A 427 -2.61 6.68 3.37
N ASN A 428 -2.15 6.61 2.11
CA ASN A 428 -2.96 6.12 1.00
C ASN A 428 -3.34 4.63 1.18
N ALA A 429 -2.38 3.78 1.57
CA ALA A 429 -2.64 2.36 1.85
C ALA A 429 -3.69 2.18 2.95
N GLN A 430 -3.64 3.00 4.01
CA GLN A 430 -4.63 3.02 5.08
C GLN A 430 -6.01 3.44 4.56
N ALA A 431 -6.07 4.51 3.78
CA ALA A 431 -7.31 5.05 3.24
C ALA A 431 -8.03 4.03 2.35
N VAL A 432 -7.32 3.43 1.38
CA VAL A 432 -7.92 2.44 0.45
C VAL A 432 -8.33 1.16 1.16
N THR A 433 -7.52 0.68 2.12
CA THR A 433 -7.81 -0.59 2.82
C THR A 433 -8.89 -0.45 3.87
N SER A 434 -9.14 0.75 4.40
CA SER A 434 -10.23 1.00 5.35
C SER A 434 -11.61 0.67 4.80
N LEU A 435 -11.79 0.82 3.49
CA LEU A 435 -13.02 0.51 2.76
C LEU A 435 -13.05 -0.92 2.23
N THR A 436 -11.96 -1.31 1.55
CA THR A 436 -11.93 -2.59 0.85
C THR A 436 -11.91 -3.78 1.80
N SER A 437 -11.30 -3.66 2.98
CA SER A 437 -11.32 -4.73 3.99
C SER A 437 -12.70 -4.95 4.61
N GLU A 438 -13.52 -3.90 4.75
CA GLU A 438 -14.91 -4.03 5.20
C GLU A 438 -15.80 -4.68 4.14
N ARG A 439 -15.55 -4.35 2.87
CA ARG A 439 -16.25 -4.99 1.74
C ARG A 439 -15.92 -6.47 1.64
N ASP A 440 -14.64 -6.83 1.68
CA ASP A 440 -14.20 -8.24 1.63
C ASP A 440 -14.63 -9.02 2.88
N GLY A 441 -14.76 -8.37 4.04
CA GLY A 441 -15.29 -8.95 5.29
C GLY A 441 -16.82 -9.03 5.38
N GLY A 442 -17.56 -8.54 4.37
CA GLY A 442 -19.04 -8.54 4.35
C GLY A 442 -19.72 -7.53 5.29
N THR A 443 -18.93 -6.74 6.04
CA THR A 443 -19.49 -5.73 6.96
C THR A 443 -19.93 -4.45 6.27
N PHE A 444 -19.50 -4.22 5.04
CA PHE A 444 -19.85 -3.04 4.28
C PHE A 444 -21.34 -2.98 3.94
N THR A 445 -21.98 -4.11 3.62
CA THR A 445 -23.42 -4.19 3.35
C THR A 445 -24.26 -3.82 4.57
N LEU A 446 -23.82 -4.22 5.77
CA LEU A 446 -24.49 -3.83 7.02
C LEU A 446 -24.43 -2.31 7.26
N LEU A 447 -23.32 -1.67 6.89
CA LEU A 447 -23.19 -0.21 6.98
C LEU A 447 -24.10 0.51 5.99
N LEU A 448 -24.31 -0.05 4.79
CA LEU A 448 -25.18 0.54 3.79
C LEU A 448 -26.67 0.45 4.15
N VAL A 449 -27.07 -0.52 4.96
CA VAL A 449 -28.45 -0.65 5.47
C VAL A 449 -28.71 0.28 6.66
N SER A 450 -27.64 0.75 7.35
CA SER A 450 -27.78 1.68 8.47
C SER A 450 -28.13 3.09 7.99
N ASP A 451 -28.75 3.88 8.86
CA ASP A 451 -29.16 5.28 8.61
C ASP A 451 -27.96 6.25 8.72
N ILE A 452 -26.88 5.95 7.97
CA ILE A 452 -25.66 6.77 7.90
C ILE A 452 -25.68 7.56 6.61
N SER A 453 -25.54 8.88 6.72
CA SER A 453 -25.46 9.75 5.54
C SER A 453 -24.14 9.54 4.78
N PRO A 454 -24.13 9.73 3.43
CA PRO A 454 -22.91 9.68 2.62
C PRO A 454 -21.78 10.57 3.14
N LYS A 455 -22.14 11.77 3.62
CA LYS A 455 -21.20 12.73 4.21
C LYS A 455 -20.55 12.17 5.48
N GLU A 456 -21.35 11.67 6.41
CA GLU A 456 -20.84 11.06 7.65
C GLU A 456 -19.94 9.88 7.38
N PHE A 457 -20.27 9.06 6.37
CA PHE A 457 -19.47 7.92 5.98
C PHE A 457 -18.11 8.36 5.42
N VAL A 458 -18.07 9.20 4.39
CA VAL A 458 -16.83 9.63 3.73
C VAL A 458 -15.92 10.40 4.69
N TRP A 459 -16.46 11.39 5.42
CA TRP A 459 -15.70 12.14 6.41
C TRP A 459 -15.30 11.28 7.61
N GLY A 460 -16.12 10.30 7.98
CA GLY A 460 -15.83 9.31 9.00
C GLY A 460 -14.60 8.48 8.65
N LYS A 461 -14.50 8.00 7.41
CA LYS A 461 -13.37 7.23 6.90
C LYS A 461 -12.10 8.07 6.78
N LEU A 462 -12.20 9.29 6.25
CA LEU A 462 -11.06 10.21 6.18
C LEU A 462 -10.55 10.58 7.57
N GLY A 463 -11.44 11.01 8.48
CA GLY A 463 -11.08 11.35 9.86
C GLY A 463 -10.44 10.17 10.62
N GLY A 464 -10.99 8.96 10.46
CA GLY A 464 -10.42 7.73 11.00
C GLY A 464 -9.02 7.44 10.44
N THR A 465 -8.81 7.65 9.14
CA THR A 465 -7.50 7.48 8.48
C THR A 465 -6.48 8.46 9.06
N PHE A 466 -6.79 9.76 9.15
CA PHE A 466 -5.89 10.77 9.69
C PHE A 466 -5.56 10.52 11.16
N TYR A 467 -6.55 10.15 11.98
CA TYR A 467 -6.32 9.84 13.37
C TYR A 467 -5.40 8.63 13.56
N ASN A 468 -5.63 7.58 12.79
CA ASN A 468 -4.83 6.36 12.87
C ASN A 468 -3.40 6.54 12.33
N MET A 469 -3.18 7.47 11.39
CA MET A 469 -1.89 7.75 10.75
C MET A 469 -1.22 9.02 11.29
N LYS A 470 -1.73 9.63 12.35
CA LYS A 470 -1.22 10.91 12.88
C LYS A 470 0.28 10.90 13.16
N GLU A 471 0.81 9.83 13.76
CA GLU A 471 2.24 9.73 14.04
C GLU A 471 3.07 9.66 12.75
N ILE A 472 2.57 8.95 11.74
CA ILE A 472 3.23 8.80 10.44
C ILE A 472 3.23 10.12 9.66
N ILE A 473 2.23 10.97 9.85
CA ILE A 473 2.13 12.30 9.25
C ILE A 473 2.97 13.34 10.01
N ILE A 474 2.91 13.33 11.34
CA ILE A 474 3.57 14.34 12.17
C ILE A 474 5.09 14.20 12.14
N LEU A 475 5.63 12.97 12.16
CA LEU A 475 7.07 12.76 12.24
C LEU A 475 7.85 13.38 11.06
N PRO A 476 7.50 13.20 9.76
CA PRO A 476 8.20 13.89 8.69
C PRO A 476 7.97 15.41 8.70
N LEU A 477 6.83 15.90 9.18
CA LEU A 477 6.60 17.33 9.37
C LEU A 477 7.53 17.91 10.44
N LEU A 478 7.81 17.16 11.52
CA LEU A 478 8.80 17.56 12.52
C LEU A 478 10.22 17.64 11.93
N LEU A 479 10.60 16.74 10.99
CA LEU A 479 11.88 16.87 10.28
C LEU A 479 11.93 18.14 9.42
N CYS A 480 10.83 18.48 8.74
CA CYS A 480 10.74 19.76 8.00
C CYS A 480 10.90 20.96 8.94
N GLY A 481 10.25 20.92 10.10
CA GLY A 481 10.40 21.93 11.16
C GLY A 481 11.82 22.02 11.68
N TYR A 482 12.51 20.89 11.84
CA TYR A 482 13.91 20.85 12.25
C TYR A 482 14.83 21.51 11.22
N VAL A 483 14.64 21.25 9.91
CA VAL A 483 15.39 21.90 8.82
C VAL A 483 15.14 23.41 8.80
N TRP A 484 13.91 23.85 9.07
CA TRP A 484 13.59 25.27 9.25
C TRP A 484 14.29 25.86 10.48
N TYR A 485 14.25 25.19 11.61
CA TYR A 485 14.92 25.62 12.85
C TYR A 485 16.43 25.81 12.66
N LEU A 486 17.07 24.97 11.87
CA LEU A 486 18.49 25.08 11.50
C LEU A 486 18.78 26.20 10.49
N GLY A 487 17.79 26.97 10.07
CA GLY A 487 17.95 28.12 9.19
C GLY A 487 18.16 27.78 7.69
N ALA A 488 18.02 26.51 7.30
CA ALA A 488 18.18 26.10 5.90
C ALA A 488 17.03 26.55 4.99
N ILE A 489 15.87 26.87 5.56
CA ILE A 489 14.66 27.30 4.84
C ILE A 489 14.13 28.56 5.52
N SER A 490 13.71 29.57 4.73
CA SER A 490 13.04 30.76 5.24
C SER A 490 11.67 30.42 5.86
N ALA A 491 11.18 31.24 6.79
CA ALA A 491 9.88 31.03 7.43
C ALA A 491 8.71 30.96 6.43
N LEU A 492 8.74 31.79 5.37
CA LEU A 492 7.74 31.78 4.31
C LEU A 492 7.77 30.47 3.51
N ASN A 493 8.96 30.00 3.13
CA ASN A 493 9.10 28.73 2.41
C ASN A 493 8.72 27.52 3.29
N ALA A 494 8.98 27.58 4.60
CA ALA A 494 8.53 26.58 5.55
C ALA A 494 7.00 26.54 5.63
N LEU A 495 6.33 27.69 5.67
CA LEU A 495 4.87 27.78 5.64
C LEU A 495 4.32 27.15 4.34
N PHE A 496 4.88 27.49 3.18
CA PHE A 496 4.49 26.90 1.90
C PHE A 496 4.68 25.38 1.88
N LEU A 497 5.78 24.89 2.45
CA LEU A 497 6.06 23.47 2.55
C LEU A 497 5.01 22.76 3.43
N PHE A 498 4.71 23.30 4.63
CA PHE A 498 3.73 22.68 5.55
C PHE A 498 2.33 22.67 4.96
N VAL A 499 1.86 23.78 4.38
CA VAL A 499 0.53 23.85 3.78
C VAL A 499 0.45 22.97 2.53
N GLY A 500 1.48 22.99 1.68
CA GLY A 500 1.56 22.12 0.50
C GLY A 500 1.54 20.63 0.87
N LEU A 501 2.30 20.23 1.89
CA LEU A 501 2.28 18.85 2.40
C LEU A 501 0.91 18.47 2.98
N ALA A 502 0.25 19.36 3.71
CA ALA A 502 -1.10 19.11 4.24
C ALA A 502 -2.10 18.83 3.10
N ILE A 503 -2.06 19.63 2.03
CA ILE A 503 -2.88 19.41 0.83
C ILE A 503 -2.56 18.07 0.16
N LEU A 504 -1.28 17.73 0.03
CA LEU A 504 -0.87 16.44 -0.56
C LEU A 504 -1.29 15.25 0.30
N TYR A 505 -1.18 15.33 1.64
CA TYR A 505 -1.69 14.27 2.51
C TYR A 505 -3.20 14.08 2.37
N PHE A 506 -3.94 15.20 2.26
CA PHE A 506 -5.37 15.14 2.05
C PHE A 506 -5.72 14.55 0.68
N PHE A 507 -5.01 14.97 -0.37
CA PHE A 507 -5.12 14.42 -1.72
C PHE A 507 -4.91 12.90 -1.73
N VAL A 508 -3.80 12.39 -1.19
CA VAL A 508 -3.51 10.94 -1.22
C VAL A 508 -4.51 10.13 -0.38
N ALA A 509 -5.05 10.69 0.69
CA ALA A 509 -6.11 10.05 1.47
C ALA A 509 -7.42 9.97 0.67
N VAL A 510 -7.82 11.06 0.00
CA VAL A 510 -9.02 11.09 -0.85
C VAL A 510 -8.90 10.16 -2.05
N VAL A 511 -7.73 10.10 -2.71
CA VAL A 511 -7.45 9.10 -3.77
C VAL A 511 -7.69 7.68 -3.25
N GLY A 512 -7.20 7.37 -2.04
CA GLY A 512 -7.40 6.05 -1.42
C GLY A 512 -8.86 5.72 -1.18
N VAL A 513 -9.64 6.65 -0.62
CA VAL A 513 -11.08 6.48 -0.37
C VAL A 513 -11.84 6.35 -1.70
N HIS A 514 -11.60 7.24 -2.65
CA HIS A 514 -12.26 7.26 -3.96
C HIS A 514 -12.06 5.94 -4.72
N ILE A 515 -10.82 5.47 -4.84
CA ILE A 515 -10.52 4.19 -5.49
C ILE A 515 -11.07 3.00 -4.68
N GLY A 516 -11.03 3.07 -3.34
CA GLY A 516 -11.61 2.06 -2.46
C GLY A 516 -13.11 1.89 -2.65
N MET A 517 -13.84 2.95 -2.98
CA MET A 517 -15.27 2.90 -3.29
C MET A 517 -15.57 2.26 -4.64
N GLN A 518 -14.76 2.56 -5.66
CA GLN A 518 -15.01 2.12 -7.04
C GLN A 518 -14.65 0.65 -7.32
N TYR A 519 -13.67 0.10 -6.62
CA TYR A 519 -13.15 -1.24 -6.91
C TYR A 519 -13.74 -2.31 -5.99
N THR A 520 -14.25 -3.38 -6.57
CA THR A 520 -14.81 -4.53 -5.85
C THR A 520 -13.76 -5.44 -5.23
N ASN A 521 -12.53 -5.43 -5.76
CA ASN A 521 -11.43 -6.28 -5.31
C ASN A 521 -10.36 -5.48 -4.59
N THR A 522 -10.03 -5.83 -3.34
CA THR A 522 -9.00 -5.17 -2.52
C THR A 522 -7.64 -5.12 -3.23
N ARG A 523 -7.19 -6.23 -3.85
CA ARG A 523 -5.91 -6.27 -4.58
C ARG A 523 -5.84 -5.20 -5.68
N SER A 524 -6.88 -5.10 -6.51
CA SER A 524 -6.93 -4.11 -7.59
C SER A 524 -7.03 -2.69 -7.06
N ALA A 525 -7.84 -2.46 -6.02
CA ALA A 525 -7.98 -1.14 -5.40
C ALA A 525 -6.65 -0.64 -4.82
N VAL A 526 -5.97 -1.48 -4.03
CA VAL A 526 -4.67 -1.15 -3.42
C VAL A 526 -3.62 -0.91 -4.49
N ALA A 527 -3.53 -1.78 -5.50
CA ALA A 527 -2.55 -1.64 -6.58
C ALA A 527 -2.78 -0.36 -7.40
N THR A 528 -4.03 -0.02 -7.73
CA THR A 528 -4.35 1.21 -8.48
C THR A 528 -4.10 2.44 -7.64
N SER A 529 -4.55 2.47 -6.38
CA SER A 529 -4.40 3.63 -5.51
C SER A 529 -2.93 3.92 -5.19
N LEU A 530 -2.19 2.91 -4.76
CA LEU A 530 -0.75 3.05 -4.55
C LEU A 530 0.00 3.32 -5.85
N GLY A 531 -0.47 2.76 -6.97
CA GLY A 531 0.06 3.04 -8.30
C GLY A 531 -0.03 4.51 -8.66
N VAL A 532 -1.18 5.16 -8.45
CA VAL A 532 -1.35 6.61 -8.71
C VAL A 532 -0.36 7.43 -7.88
N VAL A 533 -0.25 7.17 -6.58
CA VAL A 533 0.69 7.88 -5.69
C VAL A 533 2.14 7.63 -6.10
N PHE A 534 2.48 6.39 -6.43
CA PHE A 534 3.82 6.00 -6.87
C PHE A 534 4.20 6.66 -8.19
N PHE A 535 3.30 6.65 -9.19
CA PHE A 535 3.53 7.31 -10.47
C PHE A 535 3.68 8.82 -10.35
N LEU A 536 2.98 9.45 -9.40
CA LEU A 536 3.16 10.87 -9.11
C LEU A 536 4.62 11.16 -8.74
N PHE A 537 5.18 10.45 -7.75
CA PHE A 537 6.55 10.69 -7.30
C PHE A 537 7.60 10.28 -8.33
N ILE A 538 7.43 9.14 -8.97
CA ILE A 538 8.34 8.68 -10.02
C ILE A 538 8.27 9.58 -11.25
N GLY A 539 7.07 10.04 -11.63
CA GLY A 539 6.89 11.00 -12.71
C GLY A 539 7.65 12.30 -12.47
N ILE A 540 7.55 12.85 -11.26
CA ILE A 540 8.29 14.05 -10.85
C ILE A 540 9.80 13.78 -10.93
N ALA A 541 10.29 12.69 -10.34
CA ALA A 541 11.72 12.34 -10.34
C ALA A 541 12.25 12.16 -11.77
N THR A 542 11.49 11.47 -12.63
CA THR A 542 11.85 11.25 -14.04
C THR A 542 11.90 12.56 -14.82
N CYS A 543 10.92 13.43 -14.60
CA CYS A 543 10.84 14.75 -15.24
C CYS A 543 12.04 15.61 -14.86
N ILE A 544 12.37 15.71 -13.57
CA ILE A 544 13.55 16.42 -13.08
C ILE A 544 14.83 15.82 -13.68
N TRP A 545 14.95 14.50 -13.72
CA TRP A 545 16.13 13.84 -14.29
C TRP A 545 16.31 14.16 -15.77
N ILE A 546 15.24 14.09 -16.58
CA ILE A 546 15.32 14.42 -18.00
C ILE A 546 15.77 15.88 -18.18
N MET A 547 15.19 16.82 -17.43
CA MET A 547 15.56 18.23 -17.49
C MET A 547 17.05 18.46 -17.13
N LEU A 548 17.56 17.76 -16.12
CA LEU A 548 18.96 17.88 -15.70
C LEU A 548 19.93 17.16 -16.64
N ALA A 549 19.55 15.99 -17.18
CA ALA A 549 20.42 15.18 -18.05
C ALA A 549 20.63 15.81 -19.43
N PHE A 550 19.63 16.54 -19.92
CA PHE A 550 19.61 17.13 -21.27
C PHE A 550 19.59 18.65 -21.23
N SER A 551 20.25 19.27 -20.27
CA SER A 551 20.24 20.71 -19.92
C SER A 551 20.13 21.66 -21.13
N GLY A 552 19.02 22.40 -21.19
CA GLY A 552 18.75 23.50 -22.09
C GLY A 552 17.95 24.58 -21.37
N SER A 553 17.58 25.67 -22.03
CA SER A 553 16.70 26.66 -21.43
C SER A 553 15.33 26.05 -21.17
N PHE A 554 14.80 26.18 -19.94
CA PHE A 554 13.53 25.57 -19.53
C PHE A 554 12.34 26.05 -20.37
N GLU A 555 12.41 27.27 -20.91
CA GLU A 555 11.39 27.84 -21.79
C GLU A 555 11.25 27.08 -23.11
N SER A 556 12.35 26.52 -23.65
CA SER A 556 12.34 25.74 -24.89
C SER A 556 11.91 24.29 -24.68
N GLN A 557 11.78 23.84 -23.44
CA GLN A 557 11.51 22.42 -23.11
C GLN A 557 10.03 22.08 -22.91
N LEU A 558 9.12 23.05 -22.91
CA LEU A 558 7.69 22.80 -22.74
C LEU A 558 7.14 21.84 -23.83
N GLN A 559 7.48 22.12 -25.10
CA GLN A 559 6.95 21.37 -26.24
C GLN A 559 7.27 19.86 -26.19
N PRO A 560 8.50 19.41 -25.90
CA PRO A 560 8.80 17.98 -25.71
C PRO A 560 8.00 17.30 -24.61
N PHE A 561 7.71 18.03 -23.52
CA PHE A 561 6.98 17.47 -22.38
C PHE A 561 5.46 17.41 -22.58
N LEU A 562 4.91 18.02 -23.62
CA LEU A 562 3.46 17.99 -23.89
C LEU A 562 2.92 16.56 -24.01
N ALA A 563 3.64 15.69 -24.72
CA ALA A 563 3.26 14.29 -24.85
C ALA A 563 3.24 13.55 -23.51
N PHE A 564 4.22 13.85 -22.63
CA PHE A 564 4.29 13.30 -21.28
C PHE A 564 3.17 13.82 -20.37
N MET A 565 2.84 15.13 -20.47
CA MET A 565 1.72 15.72 -19.73
C MET A 565 0.37 15.15 -20.18
N ILE A 566 0.14 15.02 -21.49
CA ILE A 566 -1.10 14.45 -22.05
C ILE A 566 -1.20 12.97 -21.64
N GLY A 567 -0.13 12.19 -21.80
CA GLY A 567 -0.09 10.79 -21.39
C GLY A 567 -0.33 10.61 -19.89
N GLY A 568 0.24 11.48 -19.06
CA GLY A 568 -0.01 11.52 -17.63
C GLY A 568 -1.46 11.85 -17.29
N GLY A 569 -2.07 12.81 -18.00
CA GLY A 569 -3.48 13.17 -17.86
C GLY A 569 -4.42 12.03 -18.23
N VAL A 570 -4.17 11.36 -19.37
CA VAL A 570 -4.91 10.17 -19.78
C VAL A 570 -4.77 9.04 -18.76
N GLY A 571 -3.55 8.78 -18.28
CA GLY A 571 -3.29 7.75 -17.26
C GLY A 571 -4.02 8.02 -15.94
N LEU A 572 -4.01 9.27 -15.46
CA LEU A 572 -4.76 9.67 -14.28
C LEU A 572 -6.27 9.54 -14.49
N TYR A 573 -6.79 9.95 -15.64
CA TYR A 573 -8.22 9.81 -15.94
C TYR A 573 -8.65 8.33 -16.00
N ILE A 574 -7.84 7.47 -16.59
CA ILE A 574 -8.10 6.03 -16.58
C ILE A 574 -8.12 5.46 -15.16
N ALA A 575 -7.21 5.91 -14.30
CA ALA A 575 -7.11 5.43 -12.92
C ALA A 575 -8.25 5.95 -12.02
N LEU A 576 -8.67 7.20 -12.19
CA LEU A 576 -9.60 7.89 -11.29
C LEU A 576 -11.03 8.01 -11.83
N GLY A 577 -11.21 8.13 -13.15
CA GLY A 577 -12.49 8.50 -13.75
C GLY A 577 -13.16 7.41 -14.61
N LEU A 578 -12.44 6.34 -15.00
CA LEU A 578 -12.99 5.35 -15.94
C LEU A 578 -14.23 4.62 -15.40
N ARG A 579 -14.32 4.43 -14.09
CA ARG A 579 -15.44 3.70 -13.45
C ARG A 579 -16.55 4.61 -12.93
N ASN A 580 -16.24 5.86 -12.72
CA ASN A 580 -17.18 6.91 -12.35
C ASN A 580 -16.80 8.18 -13.14
N PRO A 581 -17.24 8.29 -14.40
CA PRO A 581 -16.87 9.38 -15.28
C PRO A 581 -17.50 10.70 -14.79
N SER A 582 -16.64 11.64 -14.37
CA SER A 582 -17.04 13.00 -13.99
C SER A 582 -16.21 13.99 -14.80
N SER A 583 -16.84 15.06 -15.29
CA SER A 583 -16.16 16.15 -15.99
C SER A 583 -15.13 16.84 -15.10
N ALA A 584 -15.40 16.95 -13.79
CA ALA A 584 -14.47 17.51 -12.82
C ALA A 584 -13.22 16.62 -12.64
N ILE A 585 -13.38 15.30 -12.56
CA ILE A 585 -12.26 14.35 -12.49
C ILE A 585 -11.46 14.36 -13.79
N ALA A 586 -12.13 14.44 -14.96
CA ALA A 586 -11.45 14.58 -16.24
C ALA A 586 -10.59 15.84 -16.28
N LEU A 587 -11.17 17.00 -15.94
CA LEU A 587 -10.47 18.27 -15.91
C LEU A 587 -9.28 18.24 -14.92
N ALA A 588 -9.48 17.72 -13.72
CA ALA A 588 -8.43 17.57 -12.71
C ALA A 588 -7.27 16.68 -13.20
N SER A 589 -7.60 15.57 -13.87
CA SER A 589 -6.61 14.64 -14.42
C SER A 589 -5.73 15.28 -15.50
N PHE A 590 -6.30 16.18 -16.32
CA PHE A 590 -5.55 16.89 -17.36
C PHE A 590 -4.87 18.17 -16.87
N ILE A 591 -5.30 18.80 -15.77
CA ILE A 591 -4.64 19.95 -15.17
C ILE A 591 -3.43 19.53 -14.31
N ALA A 592 -3.50 18.41 -13.59
CA ALA A 592 -2.46 18.02 -12.64
C ALA A 592 -1.07 17.83 -13.27
N PRO A 593 -0.87 17.14 -14.43
CA PRO A 593 0.45 17.00 -15.03
C PRO A 593 1.09 18.32 -15.51
N PRO A 594 0.39 19.22 -16.24
CA PRO A 594 0.94 20.54 -16.59
C PRO A 594 1.29 21.41 -15.39
N ALA A 595 0.43 21.43 -14.36
CA ALA A 595 0.70 22.16 -13.13
C ALA A 595 1.92 21.59 -12.37
N THR A 596 2.07 20.26 -12.36
CA THR A 596 3.23 19.60 -11.78
C THR A 596 4.51 19.93 -12.56
N PHE A 597 4.44 19.94 -13.90
CA PHE A 597 5.56 20.34 -14.74
C PHE A 597 5.95 21.80 -14.47
N TYR A 598 4.98 22.71 -14.41
CA TYR A 598 5.22 24.12 -14.09
C TYR A 598 5.84 24.29 -12.68
N ALA A 599 5.38 23.50 -11.70
CA ALA A 599 5.97 23.49 -10.37
C ALA A 599 7.43 23.03 -10.39
N ILE A 600 7.77 21.99 -11.19
CA ILE A 600 9.15 21.50 -11.32
C ILE A 600 10.03 22.58 -11.95
N THR A 601 9.61 23.22 -13.04
CA THR A 601 10.37 24.29 -13.69
C THR A 601 10.56 25.48 -12.76
N SER A 602 9.52 25.90 -12.04
CA SER A 602 9.58 26.97 -11.05
C SER A 602 10.53 26.64 -9.90
N PHE A 603 10.56 25.36 -9.46
CA PHE A 603 11.50 24.89 -8.43
C PHE A 603 12.95 25.00 -8.90
N LEU A 604 13.25 24.59 -10.12
CA LEU A 604 14.59 24.66 -10.71
C LEU A 604 15.06 26.10 -10.92
N LEU A 605 14.12 27.02 -11.16
CA LEU A 605 14.37 28.47 -11.26
C LEU A 605 14.42 29.18 -9.88
N GLY A 606 14.21 28.46 -8.77
CA GLY A 606 14.22 29.04 -7.42
C GLY A 606 12.97 29.84 -7.05
N GLN A 607 11.91 29.75 -7.84
CA GLN A 607 10.65 30.49 -7.65
C GLN A 607 9.68 29.71 -6.76
N PHE A 608 9.98 29.53 -5.49
CA PHE A 608 9.26 28.64 -4.56
C PHE A 608 7.78 28.99 -4.34
N HIS A 609 7.39 30.27 -4.45
CA HIS A 609 6.01 30.71 -4.33
C HIS A 609 5.13 30.14 -5.47
N TRP A 610 5.63 30.11 -6.72
CA TRP A 610 4.90 29.52 -7.84
C TRP A 610 4.80 28.00 -7.73
N VAL A 611 5.81 27.35 -7.17
CA VAL A 611 5.75 25.91 -6.82
C VAL A 611 4.57 25.64 -5.89
N PHE A 612 4.45 26.45 -4.82
CA PHE A 612 3.37 26.30 -3.87
C PHE A 612 2.00 26.51 -4.51
N PHE A 613 1.77 27.64 -5.21
CA PHE A 613 0.47 27.94 -5.82
C PHE A 613 0.05 26.91 -6.87
N SER A 614 0.99 26.43 -7.68
CA SER A 614 0.69 25.39 -8.69
C SER A 614 0.29 24.08 -8.06
N ILE A 615 1.05 23.60 -7.09
CA ILE A 615 0.77 22.33 -6.40
C ILE A 615 -0.51 22.48 -5.57
N ALA A 616 -0.63 23.52 -4.75
CA ALA A 616 -1.80 23.72 -3.91
C ALA A 616 -3.07 23.84 -4.75
N GLY A 617 -3.06 24.62 -5.82
CA GLY A 617 -4.22 24.80 -6.71
C GLY A 617 -4.63 23.51 -7.41
N ALA A 618 -3.68 22.82 -8.07
CA ALA A 618 -3.97 21.61 -8.84
C ALA A 618 -4.43 20.45 -7.97
N TYR A 619 -3.74 20.20 -6.86
CA TYR A 619 -4.06 19.05 -6.00
C TYR A 619 -5.24 19.29 -5.07
N ALA A 620 -5.49 20.54 -4.62
CA ALA A 620 -6.74 20.88 -3.95
C ALA A 620 -7.95 20.73 -4.88
N PHE A 621 -7.84 21.22 -6.13
CA PHE A 621 -8.88 21.03 -7.14
C PHE A 621 -9.14 19.56 -7.43
N ALA A 622 -8.10 18.75 -7.65
CA ALA A 622 -8.22 17.31 -7.87
C ALA A 622 -8.88 16.60 -6.67
N THR A 623 -8.57 17.03 -5.46
CA THR A 623 -9.17 16.51 -4.23
C THR A 623 -10.67 16.79 -4.16
N ILE A 624 -11.08 18.03 -4.45
CA ILE A 624 -12.49 18.44 -4.47
C ILE A 624 -13.22 17.70 -5.59
N ALA A 625 -12.62 17.60 -6.78
CA ALA A 625 -13.18 16.90 -7.93
C ALA A 625 -13.47 15.41 -7.68
N MET A 626 -12.72 14.76 -6.79
CA MET A 626 -12.98 13.38 -6.37
C MET A 626 -13.94 13.29 -5.18
N LEU A 627 -13.87 14.25 -4.24
CA LEU A 627 -14.64 14.20 -3.00
C LEU A 627 -16.12 14.50 -3.22
N ILE A 628 -16.46 15.47 -4.08
CA ILE A 628 -17.86 15.82 -4.38
C ILE A 628 -18.61 14.63 -4.98
N PRO A 629 -18.18 14.01 -6.09
CA PRO A 629 -18.85 12.84 -6.62
C PRO A 629 -18.88 11.65 -5.64
N ALA A 630 -17.83 11.48 -4.83
CA ALA A 630 -17.79 10.43 -3.82
C ALA A 630 -18.89 10.58 -2.74
N ILE A 631 -19.38 11.79 -2.52
CA ILE A 631 -20.50 12.07 -1.59
C ILE A 631 -21.84 12.04 -2.33
N ASP A 632 -21.95 12.72 -3.46
CA ASP A 632 -23.21 12.92 -4.17
C ASP A 632 -23.69 11.64 -4.89
N GLU A 633 -22.76 10.85 -5.42
CA GLU A 633 -23.04 9.60 -6.13
C GLU A 633 -22.76 8.35 -5.25
N PHE A 634 -22.70 8.56 -3.94
CA PHE A 634 -22.36 7.49 -2.99
C PHE A 634 -23.28 6.29 -3.13
N ASP A 635 -24.58 6.51 -3.24
CA ASP A 635 -25.60 5.44 -3.29
C ASP A 635 -25.48 4.62 -4.58
N VAL A 636 -25.17 5.27 -5.71
CA VAL A 636 -24.92 4.61 -6.99
C VAL A 636 -23.59 3.86 -6.97
N ALA A 637 -22.51 4.50 -6.49
CA ALA A 637 -21.17 3.91 -6.44
C ALA A 637 -21.10 2.69 -5.50
N THR A 638 -21.95 2.65 -4.48
CA THR A 638 -22.04 1.55 -3.52
C THR A 638 -23.10 0.50 -3.87
N GLY A 639 -23.91 0.75 -4.89
CA GLY A 639 -24.99 -0.14 -5.33
C GLY A 639 -26.25 -0.09 -4.45
N ARG A 640 -26.44 1.01 -3.71
CA ARG A 640 -27.62 1.26 -2.89
C ARG A 640 -28.85 1.63 -3.73
N THR A 641 -28.60 2.35 -4.83
CA THR A 641 -29.60 2.67 -5.87
C THR A 641 -29.04 2.34 -7.24
N THR A 642 -29.89 1.99 -8.19
CA THR A 642 -29.52 1.91 -9.61
C THR A 642 -29.42 3.32 -10.18
N ALA A 643 -28.42 3.59 -11.00
CA ALA A 643 -28.40 4.81 -11.80
C ALA A 643 -29.58 4.78 -12.76
N ASP A 644 -30.53 5.69 -12.60
CA ASP A 644 -31.60 5.93 -13.56
C ASP A 644 -31.06 6.57 -14.83
#